data_04fd695171fc0b7fd2271ab15f33acfd
#
_entry.id   04fd695171fc0b7fd2271ab15f33acfd
#
_cell.length_a   1.000
_cell.length_b   1.000
_cell.length_c   1.000
_cell.angle_alpha   90.00
_cell.angle_beta   90.00
_cell.angle_gamma   90.00
#
_symmetry.space_group_name_H-M   'P 1'
#
loop_
_entity.id
_entity.type
_entity.pdbx_description
1 polymer ?
#
loop_
_entity_poly.entity_id
_entity_poly.type
_entity_poly.pdbx_seq_one_letter_code
_entity_poly.pdbx_strand_id
1 'polypeptide(L)'
;MIRFGPYVTPWGGIGAGPLGDGVVPREIALQSIRNIGIMAHIDAGKTTTTERILYYTGQVHRPGDVDDGATQMDYMEQERERGITIMSAATTCSWRDHRINIIDTPGHVDFTSEVERSLRVLDGAVAVFCGVGGVEPQSETVWKQADRYGVPRVAFINKMDRLGADFGRAVQSMVERLGAKPIPVTLPIGAEDGFRGVIDLLAMKAQIYHEEDLGATFDLVPVPDDLIAESEAARVALMEAVAEVDEELMELYLGEDGVTPEQLRAGIRRATLAGNLVPVFCGSSLKNKGVQNLLDGIVDFLPAPLDRPPIVGRILIDGVPGDETAIRQPDDEEPFSALAFKILADPFAGRLAFMRVYSGTLAAGKVVLNVSTGKRERIQRLLRMHADKREDLQEARTGDIVAVVGFKEIRTGDTLTAEAHPLVLDEMTFAEPVIYMAIEPRTKADQDKLGAALQAMADEDPAFQVRKDPDSGQTVIWGMGELHLEIVVDRMQREYKVACNVGRPQVAYRETVGKTVTAHGEFEKDLAGKTNFARVGLVIAPGEYGSGTTFVNEVAPGALPPEFAGHVEAAVRQACDTGVLAGYPLVDLAVRLTEAKWVEGESTEMGFRNAASGALWDGAKAADPVLLEPVMTVEVTVPPDFLGDVTGHLNSRRGRVIGMQQRGTDQVIHAEVPLVEMFGYATQLRSLSQGRGVFSMLLARYEPVPEKVAREITRLYAGA
;
A
#
# COMPACT_ATOMS: atom_id res chain seq x y z
N MET A 1 38.51 -21.07 13.07
CA MET A 1 38.19 -20.00 14.04
C MET A 1 38.61 -18.66 13.41
N ILE A 2 37.73 -18.08 12.60
CA ILE A 2 37.96 -16.74 12.03
C ILE A 2 37.03 -15.80 12.84
N ARG A 3 37.65 -15.06 13.75
CA ARG A 3 36.98 -13.99 14.49
C ARG A 3 36.87 -12.78 13.57
N PHE A 4 35.67 -12.47 13.14
CA PHE A 4 35.33 -11.14 12.62
C PHE A 4 35.16 -10.21 13.82
N GLY A 5 36.19 -9.40 14.10
CA GLY A 5 36.10 -8.32 15.07
C GLY A 5 35.17 -7.21 14.51
N PRO A 6 34.61 -6.34 15.39
CA PRO A 6 33.79 -5.22 14.92
C PRO A 6 34.68 -4.28 14.10
N TYR A 7 34.34 -4.12 12.81
CA TYR A 7 34.98 -3.10 11.97
C TYR A 7 34.40 -1.72 12.37
N VAL A 8 35.10 -1.12 13.36
CA VAL A 8 35.02 0.32 13.60
C VAL A 8 36.26 0.91 12.94
N THR A 9 36.12 1.42 11.73
CA THR A 9 37.15 2.33 11.17
C THR A 9 36.80 3.76 11.59
N PRO A 10 37.72 4.47 12.28
CA PRO A 10 37.51 5.89 12.51
C PRO A 10 37.68 6.65 11.19
N TRP A 11 36.78 7.52 10.88
CA TRP A 11 36.80 8.44 9.75
C TRP A 11 38.06 9.33 9.82
N GLY A 12 39.06 8.99 9.02
CA GLY A 12 40.19 9.83 8.77
C GLY A 12 39.81 10.94 7.78
N GLY A 13 39.85 12.19 8.25
CA GLY A 13 39.61 13.36 7.42
C GLY A 13 40.60 13.43 6.25
N ILE A 14 40.10 13.42 5.03
CA ILE A 14 40.85 13.75 3.83
C ILE A 14 40.75 15.27 3.64
N GLY A 15 41.92 15.92 3.64
CA GLY A 15 42.09 17.37 3.54
C GLY A 15 41.50 17.93 2.23
N ALA A 16 40.81 19.05 2.36
CA ALA A 16 40.27 19.84 1.26
C ALA A 16 41.37 20.38 0.35
N GLY A 17 41.45 19.90 -0.87
CA GLY A 17 42.10 20.54 -2.00
C GLY A 17 41.14 21.49 -2.72
N PRO A 18 41.57 22.47 -3.54
CA PRO A 18 40.75 23.54 -4.06
C PRO A 18 39.71 23.03 -5.07
N LEU A 19 38.45 23.47 -4.90
CA LEU A 19 37.29 23.20 -5.69
C LEU A 19 37.45 23.74 -7.15
N GLY A 20 37.63 22.82 -8.10
CA GLY A 20 37.22 23.03 -9.48
C GLY A 20 35.77 22.63 -9.60
N ASP A 21 35.02 23.18 -10.57
CA ASP A 21 33.62 22.82 -10.92
C ASP A 21 33.50 21.31 -11.18
N GLY A 22 33.39 20.52 -10.13
CA GLY A 22 33.42 19.06 -10.16
C GLY A 22 32.21 18.51 -9.44
N VAL A 23 31.44 17.71 -10.16
CA VAL A 23 30.42 16.80 -9.64
C VAL A 23 31.02 16.09 -8.41
N VAL A 24 30.44 16.30 -7.23
CA VAL A 24 30.84 15.56 -6.01
C VAL A 24 30.61 14.08 -6.29
N PRO A 25 31.63 13.20 -6.16
CA PRO A 25 31.45 11.78 -6.43
C PRO A 25 30.34 11.20 -5.56
N ARG A 26 29.57 10.25 -6.11
CA ARG A 26 28.59 9.49 -5.33
C ARG A 26 29.28 8.78 -4.18
N GLU A 27 28.70 8.87 -2.98
CA GLU A 27 29.19 8.15 -1.80
C GLU A 27 29.05 6.63 -1.98
N ILE A 28 27.92 6.19 -2.58
CA ILE A 28 27.62 4.79 -2.88
C ILE A 28 27.11 4.70 -4.31
N ALA A 29 27.64 3.77 -5.09
CA ALA A 29 27.22 3.55 -6.48
C ALA A 29 25.74 3.17 -6.56
N LEU A 30 25.04 3.62 -7.59
CA LEU A 30 23.60 3.37 -7.76
C LEU A 30 23.25 1.87 -7.79
N GLN A 31 24.12 1.05 -8.38
CA GLN A 31 24.02 -0.41 -8.39
C GLN A 31 24.11 -1.06 -6.98
N SER A 32 24.68 -0.34 -6.01
CA SER A 32 24.81 -0.80 -4.61
C SER A 32 23.70 -0.26 -3.70
N ILE A 33 22.64 0.29 -4.25
CA ILE A 33 21.45 0.71 -3.50
C ILE A 33 20.39 -0.39 -3.59
N ARG A 34 19.70 -0.64 -2.48
CA ARG A 34 18.52 -1.52 -2.40
C ARG A 34 17.39 -0.77 -1.69
N ASN A 35 16.31 -0.51 -2.41
CA ASN A 35 15.10 0.10 -1.84
C ASN A 35 14.07 -0.99 -1.68
N ILE A 36 13.89 -1.46 -0.46
CA ILE A 36 13.09 -2.66 -0.17
C ILE A 36 11.95 -2.37 0.79
N GLY A 37 10.86 -3.10 0.59
CA GLY A 37 9.76 -3.20 1.56
C GLY A 37 9.81 -4.53 2.31
N ILE A 38 9.42 -4.52 3.57
CA ILE A 38 9.18 -5.74 4.32
C ILE A 38 7.68 -5.90 4.46
N MET A 39 7.14 -6.94 3.82
CA MET A 39 5.71 -7.24 3.78
C MET A 39 5.42 -8.58 4.46
N ALA A 40 4.33 -8.62 5.23
CA ALA A 40 3.94 -9.80 5.98
C ALA A 40 2.49 -9.71 6.42
N HIS A 41 1.88 -10.83 6.79
CA HIS A 41 0.65 -10.82 7.57
C HIS A 41 0.91 -10.42 9.04
N ILE A 42 -0.16 -10.13 9.77
CA ILE A 42 -0.08 -9.84 11.21
C ILE A 42 0.57 -11.04 11.93
N ASP A 43 1.44 -10.76 12.87
CA ASP A 43 2.18 -11.77 13.66
C ASP A 43 3.13 -12.68 12.87
N ALA A 44 3.45 -12.43 11.59
CA ALA A 44 4.52 -13.18 10.91
C ALA A 44 5.92 -12.88 11.46
N GLY A 45 6.06 -11.81 12.22
CA GLY A 45 7.32 -11.32 12.77
C GLY A 45 8.01 -10.30 11.88
N LYS A 46 7.25 -9.49 11.15
CA LYS A 46 7.73 -8.41 10.29
C LYS A 46 8.63 -7.43 11.06
N THR A 47 8.09 -6.75 12.09
CA THR A 47 8.82 -5.78 12.91
C THR A 47 10.03 -6.43 13.58
N THR A 48 9.89 -7.65 14.13
CA THR A 48 11.01 -8.40 14.71
C THR A 48 12.11 -8.64 13.67
N THR A 49 11.76 -9.00 12.42
CA THR A 49 12.75 -9.21 11.34
C THR A 49 13.47 -7.90 11.01
N THR A 50 12.75 -6.79 10.89
CA THR A 50 13.31 -5.46 10.64
C THR A 50 14.27 -5.04 11.77
N GLU A 51 13.87 -5.21 13.03
CA GLU A 51 14.72 -4.92 14.20
C GLU A 51 16.01 -5.75 14.20
N ARG A 52 15.95 -7.02 13.78
CA ARG A 52 17.16 -7.87 13.66
C ARG A 52 18.05 -7.44 12.50
N ILE A 53 17.49 -7.01 11.38
CA ILE A 53 18.26 -6.40 10.29
C ILE A 53 19.00 -5.17 10.80
N LEU A 54 18.33 -4.26 11.52
CA LEU A 54 18.95 -3.07 12.10
C LEU A 54 20.04 -3.42 13.12
N TYR A 55 19.85 -4.46 13.90
CA TYR A 55 20.85 -4.95 14.85
C TYR A 55 22.11 -5.48 14.15
N TYR A 56 21.96 -6.37 13.16
CA TYR A 56 23.11 -6.94 12.45
C TYR A 56 23.84 -5.93 11.57
N THR A 57 23.18 -4.88 11.13
CA THR A 57 23.78 -3.78 10.38
C THR A 57 24.36 -2.69 11.28
N GLY A 58 24.32 -2.87 12.62
CA GLY A 58 24.93 -1.97 13.61
C GLY A 58 24.19 -0.64 13.81
N GLN A 59 22.96 -0.51 13.31
CA GLN A 59 22.15 0.69 13.49
C GLN A 59 21.61 0.81 14.93
N VAL A 60 21.33 -0.33 15.56
CA VAL A 60 20.89 -0.41 16.96
C VAL A 60 21.84 -1.28 17.77
N HIS A 61 22.07 -0.92 19.02
CA HIS A 61 23.00 -1.65 19.91
C HIS A 61 22.39 -2.88 20.57
N ARG A 62 21.06 -2.93 20.66
CA ARG A 62 20.29 -4.06 21.18
C ARG A 62 19.06 -4.26 20.30
N PRO A 63 18.73 -5.50 20.00
CA PRO A 63 17.51 -5.77 19.23
C PRO A 63 16.29 -5.38 20.06
N GLY A 64 15.37 -4.59 19.47
CA GLY A 64 14.06 -4.29 20.07
C GLY A 64 13.21 -5.54 20.15
N ASP A 65 12.32 -5.60 21.13
CA ASP A 65 11.30 -6.62 21.25
C ASP A 65 9.91 -5.98 21.13
N VAL A 66 9.05 -6.57 20.30
CA VAL A 66 7.68 -6.08 20.06
C VAL A 66 6.85 -6.24 21.33
N ASP A 67 7.00 -7.35 22.05
CA ASP A 67 6.23 -7.65 23.26
C ASP A 67 6.58 -6.70 24.43
N ASP A 68 7.81 -6.18 24.44
CA ASP A 68 8.27 -5.19 25.43
C ASP A 68 8.00 -3.73 24.99
N GLY A 69 7.45 -3.50 23.79
CA GLY A 69 7.24 -2.16 23.21
C GLY A 69 8.53 -1.37 22.97
N ALA A 70 9.68 -2.06 22.85
CA ALA A 70 11.02 -1.47 22.74
C ALA A 70 11.53 -1.36 21.29
N THR A 71 10.63 -1.44 20.30
CA THR A 71 10.98 -1.39 18.87
C THR A 71 11.31 0.03 18.41
N GLN A 72 12.27 0.16 17.50
CA GLN A 72 12.66 1.43 16.88
C GLN A 72 11.74 1.79 15.70
N MET A 73 11.16 0.77 15.04
CA MET A 73 10.32 0.96 13.86
C MET A 73 8.88 1.36 14.22
N ASP A 74 8.35 0.86 15.33
CA ASP A 74 7.02 1.24 15.81
C ASP A 74 7.15 2.49 16.71
N TYR A 75 7.11 3.68 16.10
CA TYR A 75 7.34 4.94 16.82
C TYR A 75 6.06 5.54 17.43
N MET A 76 4.87 5.11 16.97
CA MET A 76 3.61 5.55 17.56
C MET A 76 3.29 4.78 18.84
N GLU A 77 2.70 5.47 19.83
CA GLU A 77 2.23 4.81 21.05
C GLU A 77 1.20 3.71 20.74
N GLN A 78 0.30 3.95 19.78
CA GLN A 78 -0.73 3.00 19.37
C GLN A 78 -0.15 1.73 18.75
N GLU A 79 0.95 1.82 17.99
CA GLU A 79 1.66 0.67 17.43
C GLU A 79 2.19 -0.22 18.55
N ARG A 80 2.85 0.40 19.55
CA ARG A 80 3.42 -0.30 20.71
C ARG A 80 2.36 -0.90 21.62
N GLU A 81 1.26 -0.17 21.86
CA GLU A 81 0.13 -0.64 22.68
C GLU A 81 -0.60 -1.82 22.05
N ARG A 82 -0.71 -1.84 20.73
CA ARG A 82 -1.47 -2.84 19.95
C ARG A 82 -0.62 -3.96 19.38
N GLY A 83 0.71 -3.79 19.33
CA GLY A 83 1.65 -4.73 18.74
C GLY A 83 1.53 -4.86 17.22
N ILE A 84 1.01 -3.83 16.52
CA ILE A 84 0.83 -3.81 15.07
C ILE A 84 1.44 -2.56 14.48
N THR A 85 2.06 -2.67 13.30
CA THR A 85 2.49 -1.52 12.52
C THR A 85 1.28 -0.86 11.86
N ILE A 86 1.10 0.42 12.09
CA ILE A 86 0.00 1.25 11.57
C ILE A 86 0.49 2.10 10.40
N MET A 87 1.62 2.79 10.60
CA MET A 87 2.22 3.65 9.59
C MET A 87 3.54 3.06 9.10
N SER A 88 3.79 3.14 7.80
CA SER A 88 5.07 2.72 7.24
C SER A 88 6.22 3.54 7.82
N ALA A 89 7.27 2.88 8.28
CA ALA A 89 8.50 3.53 8.74
C ALA A 89 9.60 3.34 7.69
N ALA A 90 10.38 4.40 7.44
CA ALA A 90 11.50 4.35 6.53
C ALA A 90 12.81 4.46 7.31
N THR A 91 13.74 3.56 7.05
CA THR A 91 15.08 3.56 7.67
C THR A 91 16.14 3.15 6.66
N THR A 92 17.39 3.48 6.96
CA THR A 92 18.55 3.16 6.11
C THR A 92 19.59 2.41 6.92
N CYS A 93 20.12 1.35 6.33
CA CYS A 93 21.24 0.60 6.90
C CYS A 93 22.25 0.21 5.80
N SER A 94 23.37 -0.39 6.18
CA SER A 94 24.43 -0.81 5.25
C SER A 94 24.81 -2.26 5.49
N TRP A 95 24.99 -3.02 4.40
CA TRP A 95 25.42 -4.42 4.43
C TRP A 95 26.29 -4.72 3.21
N ARG A 96 27.46 -5.32 3.40
CA ARG A 96 28.40 -5.69 2.31
C ARG A 96 28.58 -4.58 1.27
N ASP A 97 28.93 -3.35 1.74
CA ASP A 97 29.10 -2.15 0.90
C ASP A 97 27.87 -1.72 0.09
N HIS A 98 26.69 -2.21 0.46
CA HIS A 98 25.41 -1.78 -0.10
C HIS A 98 24.65 -0.94 0.92
N ARG A 99 23.95 0.07 0.40
CA ARG A 99 22.96 0.84 1.17
C ARG A 99 21.60 0.19 0.98
N ILE A 100 20.96 -0.17 2.07
CA ILE A 100 19.62 -0.75 2.07
C ILE A 100 18.67 0.26 2.72
N ASN A 101 17.77 0.83 1.94
CA ASN A 101 16.65 1.62 2.42
C ASN A 101 15.48 0.67 2.63
N ILE A 102 14.98 0.61 3.86
CA ILE A 102 13.90 -0.29 4.26
C ILE A 102 12.65 0.54 4.52
N ILE A 103 11.55 0.17 3.90
CA ILE A 103 10.22 0.67 4.23
C ILE A 103 9.45 -0.47 4.89
N ASP A 104 9.19 -0.33 6.19
CA ASP A 104 8.38 -1.28 6.94
C ASP A 104 6.90 -1.00 6.68
N THR A 105 6.18 -1.95 6.07
CA THR A 105 4.80 -1.75 5.64
C THR A 105 3.81 -2.32 6.66
N PRO A 106 2.64 -1.69 6.89
CA PRO A 106 1.60 -2.28 7.73
C PRO A 106 1.16 -3.66 7.22
N GLY A 107 0.76 -4.54 8.14
CA GLY A 107 0.22 -5.85 7.79
C GLY A 107 -1.31 -5.93 7.84
N HIS A 108 -2.00 -4.89 8.35
CA HIS A 108 -3.44 -4.89 8.55
C HIS A 108 -4.19 -4.35 7.32
N VAL A 109 -5.31 -4.97 6.98
CA VAL A 109 -6.12 -4.62 5.80
C VAL A 109 -6.69 -3.19 5.83
N ASP A 110 -6.95 -2.63 7.01
CA ASP A 110 -7.43 -1.26 7.16
C ASP A 110 -6.38 -0.21 6.71
N PHE A 111 -5.11 -0.62 6.55
CA PHE A 111 -3.99 0.23 6.11
C PHE A 111 -3.47 -0.13 4.73
N THR A 112 -4.33 -0.69 3.88
CA THR A 112 -3.98 -1.09 2.51
C THR A 112 -3.39 0.06 1.69
N SER A 113 -3.85 1.29 1.91
CA SER A 113 -3.33 2.50 1.27
C SER A 113 -1.85 2.76 1.61
N GLU A 114 -1.43 2.49 2.86
CA GLU A 114 -0.03 2.59 3.27
C GLU A 114 0.85 1.56 2.54
N VAL A 115 0.34 0.34 2.37
CA VAL A 115 1.03 -0.72 1.63
C VAL A 115 1.22 -0.32 0.16
N GLU A 116 0.17 0.16 -0.50
CA GLU A 116 0.21 0.59 -1.91
C GLU A 116 1.19 1.75 -2.12
N ARG A 117 1.18 2.75 -1.24
CA ARG A 117 2.14 3.86 -1.27
C ARG A 117 3.58 3.38 -1.20
N SER A 118 3.83 2.45 -0.30
CA SER A 118 5.15 1.87 -0.10
C SER A 118 5.59 1.07 -1.33
N LEU A 119 4.76 0.15 -1.83
CA LEU A 119 5.06 -0.68 -2.99
C LEU A 119 5.36 0.12 -4.26
N ARG A 120 4.74 1.29 -4.44
CA ARG A 120 4.96 2.17 -5.60
C ARG A 120 6.39 2.71 -5.70
N VAL A 121 7.07 2.86 -4.56
CA VAL A 121 8.40 3.47 -4.49
C VAL A 121 9.53 2.47 -4.23
N LEU A 122 9.18 1.20 -4.04
CA LEU A 122 10.14 0.12 -3.81
C LEU A 122 10.71 -0.43 -5.12
N ASP A 123 11.96 -0.86 -5.05
CA ASP A 123 12.59 -1.62 -6.14
C ASP A 123 12.37 -3.13 -5.95
N GLY A 124 12.42 -3.62 -4.70
CA GLY A 124 12.21 -5.02 -4.34
C GLY A 124 11.50 -5.19 -3.00
N ALA A 125 11.16 -6.41 -2.62
CA ALA A 125 10.52 -6.67 -1.34
C ALA A 125 11.00 -7.98 -0.68
N VAL A 126 10.88 -8.03 0.65
CA VAL A 126 11.03 -9.22 1.48
C VAL A 126 9.64 -9.63 1.96
N ALA A 127 9.18 -10.81 1.56
CA ALA A 127 7.93 -11.39 2.02
C ALA A 127 8.20 -12.34 3.21
N VAL A 128 7.71 -11.96 4.39
CA VAL A 128 7.90 -12.75 5.62
C VAL A 128 6.66 -13.62 5.85
N PHE A 129 6.86 -14.93 5.93
CA PHE A 129 5.82 -15.92 6.21
C PHE A 129 6.09 -16.63 7.52
N CYS A 130 5.04 -17.06 8.20
CA CYS A 130 5.17 -17.86 9.41
C CYS A 130 5.39 -19.34 9.06
N GLY A 131 6.40 -19.99 9.64
CA GLY A 131 6.66 -21.41 9.44
C GLY A 131 5.53 -22.33 9.90
N VAL A 132 4.65 -21.85 10.79
CA VAL A 132 3.47 -22.58 11.26
C VAL A 132 2.26 -22.36 10.35
N GLY A 133 1.92 -21.09 10.04
CA GLY A 133 0.74 -20.73 9.26
C GLY A 133 0.95 -20.75 7.74
N GLY A 134 2.19 -20.62 7.27
CA GLY A 134 2.49 -20.46 5.84
C GLY A 134 1.90 -19.16 5.27
N VAL A 135 1.28 -19.27 4.11
CA VAL A 135 0.58 -18.15 3.45
C VAL A 135 -0.79 -17.94 4.10
N GLU A 136 -1.05 -16.75 4.56
CA GLU A 136 -2.32 -16.29 5.12
C GLU A 136 -3.02 -15.28 4.18
N PRO A 137 -4.33 -14.97 4.34
CA PRO A 137 -5.08 -14.10 3.41
C PRO A 137 -4.47 -12.72 3.23
N GLN A 138 -3.97 -12.14 4.32
CA GLN A 138 -3.30 -10.85 4.25
C GLN A 138 -2.02 -10.93 3.41
N SER A 139 -1.30 -12.05 3.49
CA SER A 139 -0.13 -12.32 2.64
C SER A 139 -0.53 -12.34 1.16
N GLU A 140 -1.67 -12.97 0.82
CA GLU A 140 -2.17 -13.01 -0.57
C GLU A 140 -2.49 -11.60 -1.09
N THR A 141 -3.11 -10.77 -0.25
CA THR A 141 -3.46 -9.40 -0.63
C THR A 141 -2.22 -8.57 -0.95
N VAL A 142 -1.25 -8.55 -0.03
CA VAL A 142 -0.02 -7.78 -0.21
C VAL A 142 0.81 -8.36 -1.38
N TRP A 143 0.77 -9.68 -1.57
CA TRP A 143 1.42 -10.34 -2.70
C TRP A 143 0.83 -9.90 -4.04
N LYS A 144 -0.49 -9.90 -4.19
CA LYS A 144 -1.18 -9.43 -5.40
C LYS A 144 -0.92 -7.94 -5.68
N GLN A 145 -0.84 -7.12 -4.63
CA GLN A 145 -0.46 -5.72 -4.77
C GLN A 145 0.98 -5.60 -5.29
N ALA A 146 1.93 -6.39 -4.76
CA ALA A 146 3.30 -6.40 -5.24
C ALA A 146 3.39 -6.90 -6.71
N ASP A 147 2.55 -7.87 -7.12
CA ASP A 147 2.44 -8.30 -8.54
C ASP A 147 1.98 -7.17 -9.44
N ARG A 148 0.97 -6.39 -9.01
CA ARG A 148 0.46 -5.23 -9.77
C ARG A 148 1.55 -4.20 -10.07
N TYR A 149 2.47 -3.99 -9.14
CA TYR A 149 3.60 -3.07 -9.31
C TYR A 149 4.86 -3.75 -9.86
N GLY A 150 4.79 -5.02 -10.20
CA GLY A 150 5.91 -5.80 -10.73
C GLY A 150 7.14 -5.78 -9.81
N VAL A 151 6.94 -5.86 -8.48
CA VAL A 151 8.02 -5.79 -7.49
C VAL A 151 8.65 -7.18 -7.31
N PRO A 152 9.94 -7.38 -7.69
CA PRO A 152 10.67 -8.61 -7.40
C PRO A 152 10.83 -8.85 -5.91
N ARG A 153 10.81 -10.11 -5.49
CA ARG A 153 10.81 -10.44 -4.05
C ARG A 153 11.68 -11.63 -3.70
N VAL A 154 12.13 -11.62 -2.44
CA VAL A 154 12.64 -12.80 -1.74
C VAL A 154 11.66 -13.14 -0.62
N ALA A 155 11.58 -14.42 -0.24
CA ALA A 155 10.73 -14.88 0.84
C ALA A 155 11.57 -15.30 2.05
N PHE A 156 11.05 -15.06 3.25
CA PHE A 156 11.65 -15.48 4.50
C PHE A 156 10.63 -16.25 5.34
N ILE A 157 10.85 -17.57 5.50
CA ILE A 157 10.04 -18.42 6.36
C ILE A 157 10.57 -18.26 7.79
N ASN A 158 9.87 -17.43 8.56
CA ASN A 158 10.20 -17.06 9.93
C ASN A 158 9.55 -17.98 10.96
N LYS A 159 9.96 -17.88 12.22
CA LYS A 159 9.41 -18.64 13.36
C LYS A 159 9.62 -20.15 13.23
N MET A 160 10.76 -20.58 12.67
CA MET A 160 11.13 -22.01 12.58
C MET A 160 11.36 -22.66 13.94
N ASP A 161 11.48 -21.85 15.01
CA ASP A 161 11.58 -22.24 16.42
C ASP A 161 10.23 -22.53 17.10
N ARG A 162 9.09 -22.24 16.44
CA ARG A 162 7.76 -22.45 17.01
C ARG A 162 7.27 -23.89 16.84
N LEU A 163 6.51 -24.36 17.83
CA LEU A 163 5.84 -25.67 17.77
C LEU A 163 4.89 -25.73 16.55
N GLY A 164 5.00 -26.77 15.73
CA GLY A 164 4.27 -26.95 14.48
C GLY A 164 4.88 -26.25 13.27
N ALA A 165 6.09 -25.69 13.38
CA ALA A 165 6.79 -25.09 12.25
C ALA A 165 7.23 -26.17 11.24
N ASP A 166 6.88 -25.95 9.97
CA ASP A 166 7.19 -26.85 8.86
C ASP A 166 7.57 -26.01 7.63
N PHE A 167 8.85 -26.06 7.28
CA PHE A 167 9.40 -25.31 6.15
C PHE A 167 8.81 -25.77 4.81
N GLY A 168 8.75 -27.08 4.58
CA GLY A 168 8.23 -27.64 3.33
C GLY A 168 6.78 -27.28 3.08
N ARG A 169 5.94 -27.38 4.12
CA ARG A 169 4.52 -26.97 4.06
C ARG A 169 4.37 -25.46 3.81
N ALA A 170 5.19 -24.64 4.44
CA ALA A 170 5.16 -23.19 4.23
C ALA A 170 5.54 -22.82 2.79
N VAL A 171 6.59 -23.44 2.23
CA VAL A 171 6.98 -23.27 0.81
C VAL A 171 5.89 -23.76 -0.13
N GLN A 172 5.31 -24.94 0.13
CA GLN A 172 4.23 -25.49 -0.68
C GLN A 172 2.99 -24.58 -0.70
N SER A 173 2.67 -23.91 0.43
CA SER A 173 1.57 -22.97 0.49
C SER A 173 1.77 -21.74 -0.42
N MET A 174 3.02 -21.36 -0.72
CA MET A 174 3.31 -20.28 -1.68
C MET A 174 2.95 -20.71 -3.11
N VAL A 175 3.19 -21.98 -3.46
CA VAL A 175 2.78 -22.52 -4.77
C VAL A 175 1.26 -22.55 -4.89
N GLU A 176 0.59 -23.11 -3.90
CA GLU A 176 -0.84 -23.40 -3.95
C GLU A 176 -1.70 -22.13 -3.86
N ARG A 177 -1.31 -21.17 -3.05
CA ARG A 177 -2.12 -19.98 -2.75
C ARG A 177 -1.71 -18.72 -3.50
N LEU A 178 -0.40 -18.58 -3.79
CA LEU A 178 0.13 -17.40 -4.48
C LEU A 178 0.42 -17.66 -5.96
N GLY A 179 0.41 -18.92 -6.39
CA GLY A 179 0.86 -19.29 -7.74
C GLY A 179 2.34 -18.98 -7.98
N ALA A 180 3.11 -18.79 -6.90
CA ALA A 180 4.53 -18.46 -6.96
C ALA A 180 5.37 -19.69 -7.32
N LYS A 181 6.59 -19.43 -7.80
CA LYS A 181 7.63 -20.46 -7.99
C LYS A 181 8.74 -20.27 -6.94
N PRO A 182 8.53 -20.71 -5.69
CA PRO A 182 9.52 -20.57 -4.63
C PRO A 182 10.68 -21.52 -4.86
N ILE A 183 11.91 -21.03 -4.68
CA ILE A 183 13.13 -21.82 -4.73
C ILE A 183 13.89 -21.69 -3.40
N PRO A 184 13.99 -22.74 -2.57
CA PRO A 184 14.80 -22.71 -1.38
C PRO A 184 16.26 -22.41 -1.68
N VAL A 185 16.82 -21.39 -1.01
CA VAL A 185 18.24 -21.05 -1.02
C VAL A 185 18.90 -21.52 0.27
N THR A 186 18.11 -21.58 1.35
CA THR A 186 18.54 -22.18 2.62
C THR A 186 17.55 -23.24 3.08
N LEU A 187 18.05 -24.27 3.76
CA LEU A 187 17.23 -25.29 4.43
C LEU A 187 17.41 -25.19 5.95
N PRO A 188 16.37 -25.46 6.76
CA PRO A 188 16.50 -25.46 8.22
C PRO A 188 17.25 -26.68 8.73
N ILE A 189 18.05 -26.50 9.78
CA ILE A 189 18.65 -27.59 10.55
C ILE A 189 17.83 -27.79 11.81
N GLY A 190 16.95 -28.80 11.78
CA GLY A 190 15.94 -29.03 12.81
C GLY A 190 14.74 -28.09 12.67
N ALA A 191 13.76 -28.28 13.54
CA ALA A 191 12.55 -27.47 13.64
C ALA A 191 12.17 -27.33 15.11
N GLU A 192 11.28 -26.38 15.42
CA GLU A 192 10.78 -26.14 16.78
C GLU A 192 11.94 -25.85 17.76
N ASP A 193 11.92 -26.45 18.96
CA ASP A 193 13.01 -26.33 19.94
C ASP A 193 14.35 -26.89 19.43
N GLY A 194 14.31 -27.75 18.42
CA GLY A 194 15.48 -28.32 17.76
C GLY A 194 16.07 -27.48 16.63
N PHE A 195 15.48 -26.31 16.33
CA PHE A 195 15.99 -25.42 15.28
C PHE A 195 17.31 -24.73 15.73
N ARG A 196 18.43 -25.20 15.16
CA ARG A 196 19.78 -24.75 15.56
C ARG A 196 20.55 -23.99 14.49
N GLY A 197 20.07 -24.00 13.24
CA GLY A 197 20.82 -23.34 12.16
C GLY A 197 20.18 -23.52 10.79
N VAL A 198 20.94 -23.15 9.77
CA VAL A 198 20.51 -23.26 8.37
C VAL A 198 21.62 -23.86 7.50
N ILE A 199 21.24 -24.53 6.42
CA ILE A 199 22.16 -24.98 5.38
C ILE A 199 22.06 -24.00 4.22
N ASP A 200 23.18 -23.44 3.81
CA ASP A 200 23.31 -22.63 2.61
C ASP A 200 23.51 -23.57 1.40
N LEU A 201 22.53 -23.62 0.51
CA LEU A 201 22.56 -24.46 -0.69
C LEU A 201 23.51 -23.94 -1.78
N LEU A 202 23.90 -22.65 -1.75
CA LEU A 202 24.89 -22.11 -2.68
C LEU A 202 26.29 -22.56 -2.32
N ALA A 203 26.63 -22.46 -1.03
CA ALA A 203 27.93 -22.82 -0.51
C ALA A 203 28.03 -24.31 -0.11
N MET A 204 26.93 -25.03 0.03
CA MET A 204 26.81 -26.40 0.58
C MET A 204 27.50 -26.49 1.95
N LYS A 205 27.15 -25.57 2.84
CA LYS A 205 27.68 -25.51 4.22
C LYS A 205 26.54 -25.24 5.20
N ALA A 206 26.71 -25.77 6.40
CA ALA A 206 25.81 -25.54 7.52
C ALA A 206 26.32 -24.39 8.40
N GLN A 207 25.40 -23.52 8.82
CA GLN A 207 25.63 -22.43 9.76
C GLN A 207 24.91 -22.79 11.07
N ILE A 208 25.69 -23.03 12.13
CA ILE A 208 25.18 -23.37 13.46
C ILE A 208 25.36 -22.12 14.34
N TYR A 209 24.25 -21.55 14.80
CA TYR A 209 24.24 -20.29 15.56
C TYR A 209 24.51 -20.50 17.04
N HIS A 210 25.25 -19.57 17.65
CA HIS A 210 25.52 -19.54 19.08
C HIS A 210 24.44 -18.77 19.82
N GLU A 211 23.86 -19.36 20.86
CA GLU A 211 22.82 -18.70 21.67
C GLU A 211 23.40 -17.69 22.67
N GLU A 212 24.68 -17.91 23.06
CA GLU A 212 25.37 -17.09 24.07
C GLU A 212 25.57 -15.64 23.64
N ASP A 213 25.67 -15.36 22.33
CA ASP A 213 25.88 -14.05 21.76
C ASP A 213 24.67 -13.51 20.95
N LEU A 214 23.49 -14.03 21.26
CA LEU A 214 22.24 -13.69 20.56
C LEU A 214 22.28 -13.97 19.06
N GLY A 215 22.97 -15.02 18.63
CA GLY A 215 23.09 -15.41 17.22
C GLY A 215 23.95 -14.47 16.37
N ALA A 216 24.75 -13.63 16.98
CA ALA A 216 25.66 -12.71 16.27
C ALA A 216 26.77 -13.46 15.53
N THR A 217 27.18 -14.63 16.07
CA THR A 217 28.18 -15.50 15.47
C THR A 217 27.61 -16.89 15.22
N PHE A 218 28.19 -17.56 14.24
CA PHE A 218 27.86 -18.95 13.90
C PHE A 218 29.12 -19.70 13.48
N ASP A 219 29.11 -21.01 13.68
CA ASP A 219 30.12 -21.90 13.13
C ASP A 219 29.75 -22.31 11.72
N LEU A 220 30.70 -22.19 10.80
CA LEU A 220 30.55 -22.69 9.44
C LEU A 220 31.12 -24.11 9.39
N VAL A 221 30.24 -25.10 9.29
CA VAL A 221 30.60 -26.52 9.32
C VAL A 221 30.14 -27.22 8.05
N PRO A 222 30.66 -28.41 7.72
CA PRO A 222 30.10 -29.27 6.67
C PRO A 222 28.62 -29.56 6.96
N VAL A 223 27.85 -29.82 5.90
CA VAL A 223 26.45 -30.28 6.04
C VAL A 223 26.43 -31.55 6.90
N PRO A 224 25.58 -31.66 7.92
CA PRO A 224 25.42 -32.86 8.73
C PRO A 224 25.12 -34.09 7.88
N ASP A 225 25.70 -35.25 8.24
CA ASP A 225 25.63 -36.45 7.45
C ASP A 225 24.18 -36.91 7.14
N ASP A 226 23.28 -36.71 8.08
CA ASP A 226 21.84 -37.01 7.96
C ASP A 226 21.08 -36.09 7.01
N LEU A 227 21.63 -34.91 6.68
CA LEU A 227 21.02 -33.90 5.81
C LEU A 227 21.74 -33.78 4.44
N ILE A 228 22.83 -34.51 4.19
CA ILE A 228 23.59 -34.41 2.93
C ILE A 228 22.70 -34.73 1.74
N ALA A 229 22.00 -35.87 1.76
CA ALA A 229 21.19 -36.33 0.63
C ALA A 229 20.03 -35.35 0.32
N GLU A 230 19.39 -34.81 1.36
CA GLU A 230 18.32 -33.82 1.20
C GLU A 230 18.88 -32.50 0.62
N SER A 231 20.03 -32.05 1.12
CA SER A 231 20.67 -30.82 0.66
C SER A 231 21.17 -30.90 -0.78
N GLU A 232 21.72 -32.06 -1.18
CA GLU A 232 22.15 -32.31 -2.57
C GLU A 232 20.95 -32.36 -3.52
N ALA A 233 19.87 -33.03 -3.13
CA ALA A 233 18.63 -33.05 -3.91
C ALA A 233 18.01 -31.64 -4.06
N ALA A 234 17.96 -30.88 -2.97
CA ALA A 234 17.47 -29.52 -2.99
C ALA A 234 18.34 -28.58 -3.85
N ARG A 235 19.66 -28.75 -3.82
CA ARG A 235 20.57 -27.96 -4.69
C ARG A 235 20.37 -28.33 -6.16
N VAL A 236 20.18 -29.59 -6.51
CA VAL A 236 19.88 -30.01 -7.89
C VAL A 236 18.56 -29.38 -8.34
N ALA A 237 17.52 -29.49 -7.55
CA ALA A 237 16.23 -28.90 -7.85
C ALA A 237 16.31 -27.34 -8.01
N LEU A 238 17.13 -26.68 -7.18
CA LEU A 238 17.42 -25.24 -7.31
C LEU A 238 18.07 -24.92 -8.66
N MET A 239 19.11 -25.67 -9.06
CA MET A 239 19.80 -25.48 -10.34
C MET A 239 18.87 -25.73 -11.53
N GLU A 240 18.08 -26.79 -11.50
CA GLU A 240 17.10 -27.11 -12.53
C GLU A 240 16.05 -26.02 -12.69
N ALA A 241 15.46 -25.58 -11.56
CA ALA A 241 14.45 -24.51 -11.59
C ALA A 241 14.98 -23.19 -12.16
N VAL A 242 16.24 -22.84 -11.88
CA VAL A 242 16.85 -21.64 -12.45
C VAL A 242 17.17 -21.86 -13.93
N ALA A 243 17.72 -23.01 -14.32
CA ALA A 243 18.03 -23.36 -15.70
C ALA A 243 16.79 -23.36 -16.61
N GLU A 244 15.62 -23.73 -16.10
CA GLU A 244 14.35 -23.66 -16.87
C GLU A 244 13.96 -22.25 -17.32
N VAL A 245 14.43 -21.20 -16.63
CA VAL A 245 14.03 -19.80 -16.86
C VAL A 245 15.19 -18.87 -17.20
N ASP A 246 16.42 -19.36 -17.23
CA ASP A 246 17.65 -18.62 -17.50
C ASP A 246 18.52 -19.37 -18.51
N GLU A 247 18.55 -18.88 -19.75
CA GLU A 247 19.25 -19.55 -20.87
C GLU A 247 20.75 -19.70 -20.60
N GLU A 248 21.40 -18.70 -20.01
CA GLU A 248 22.84 -18.74 -19.70
C GLU A 248 23.14 -19.85 -18.67
N LEU A 249 22.30 -20.01 -17.63
CA LEU A 249 22.48 -21.08 -16.66
C LEU A 249 22.14 -22.44 -17.26
N MET A 250 21.16 -22.54 -18.17
CA MET A 250 20.83 -23.76 -18.87
C MET A 250 22.03 -24.29 -19.69
N GLU A 251 22.71 -23.41 -20.42
CA GLU A 251 23.92 -23.80 -21.17
C GLU A 251 25.03 -24.32 -20.26
N LEU A 252 25.25 -23.65 -19.11
CA LEU A 252 26.24 -24.07 -18.12
C LEU A 252 25.85 -25.38 -17.42
N TYR A 253 24.57 -25.58 -17.14
CA TYR A 253 24.06 -26.79 -16.48
C TYR A 253 24.19 -28.05 -17.36
N LEU A 254 23.99 -27.90 -18.68
CA LEU A 254 24.17 -28.95 -19.67
C LEU A 254 25.65 -29.18 -20.07
N GLY A 255 26.53 -28.24 -19.72
CA GLY A 255 27.95 -28.31 -20.00
C GLY A 255 28.71 -29.30 -19.10
N GLU A 256 29.91 -29.67 -19.51
CA GLU A 256 30.75 -30.63 -18.74
C GLU A 256 31.41 -30.01 -17.51
N ASP A 257 31.57 -28.67 -17.46
CA ASP A 257 32.32 -27.97 -16.39
C ASP A 257 31.49 -27.75 -15.12
N GLY A 258 30.16 -27.97 -15.17
CA GLY A 258 29.24 -27.74 -14.04
C GLY A 258 29.01 -26.26 -13.75
N VAL A 259 28.12 -26.00 -12.78
CA VAL A 259 27.72 -24.62 -12.37
C VAL A 259 28.43 -24.20 -11.10
N THR A 260 29.20 -23.10 -11.16
CA THR A 260 29.83 -22.53 -9.96
C THR A 260 28.81 -21.81 -9.07
N PRO A 261 29.09 -21.62 -7.76
CA PRO A 261 28.22 -20.85 -6.86
C PRO A 261 27.96 -19.42 -7.34
N GLU A 262 28.93 -18.77 -7.96
CA GLU A 262 28.81 -17.42 -8.49
C GLU A 262 27.87 -17.36 -9.69
N GLN A 263 27.98 -18.31 -10.62
CA GLN A 263 27.11 -18.44 -11.79
C GLN A 263 25.67 -18.75 -11.36
N LEU A 264 25.50 -19.67 -10.40
CA LEU A 264 24.18 -19.98 -9.83
C LEU A 264 23.55 -18.74 -9.19
N ARG A 265 24.34 -17.99 -8.40
CA ARG A 265 23.88 -16.72 -7.77
C ARG A 265 23.43 -15.70 -8.84
N ALA A 266 24.20 -15.55 -9.93
CA ALA A 266 23.86 -14.67 -11.02
C ALA A 266 22.56 -15.10 -11.73
N GLY A 267 22.40 -16.39 -12.01
CA GLY A 267 21.16 -16.94 -12.59
C GLY A 267 19.93 -16.74 -11.69
N ILE A 268 20.05 -17.02 -10.39
CA ILE A 268 18.98 -16.75 -9.41
C ILE A 268 18.59 -15.26 -9.45
N ARG A 269 19.59 -14.36 -9.48
CA ARG A 269 19.32 -12.91 -9.56
C ARG A 269 18.53 -12.56 -10.83
N ARG A 270 18.97 -13.00 -12.01
CA ARG A 270 18.26 -12.73 -13.27
C ARG A 270 16.82 -13.23 -13.23
N ALA A 271 16.62 -14.46 -12.78
CA ALA A 271 15.31 -15.08 -12.65
C ALA A 271 14.39 -14.33 -11.62
N THR A 272 14.97 -13.84 -10.52
CA THR A 272 14.25 -13.04 -9.52
C THR A 272 13.85 -11.68 -10.07
N LEU A 273 14.77 -10.98 -10.76
CA LEU A 273 14.50 -9.68 -11.37
C LEU A 273 13.41 -9.75 -12.46
N ALA A 274 13.38 -10.86 -13.20
CA ALA A 274 12.34 -11.13 -14.19
C ALA A 274 10.98 -11.53 -13.56
N GLY A 275 10.93 -11.76 -12.23
CA GLY A 275 9.72 -12.22 -11.54
C GLY A 275 9.38 -13.70 -11.78
N ASN A 276 10.29 -14.48 -12.37
CA ASN A 276 10.07 -15.88 -12.70
C ASN A 276 10.19 -16.80 -11.48
N LEU A 277 11.08 -16.48 -10.55
CA LEU A 277 11.37 -17.28 -9.36
C LEU A 277 11.40 -16.40 -8.10
N VAL A 278 11.16 -17.02 -6.95
CA VAL A 278 11.22 -16.38 -5.63
C VAL A 278 12.20 -17.13 -4.75
N PRO A 279 13.40 -16.58 -4.48
CA PRO A 279 14.34 -17.17 -3.54
C PRO A 279 13.75 -17.22 -2.12
N VAL A 280 13.85 -18.40 -1.46
CA VAL A 280 13.30 -18.63 -0.13
C VAL A 280 14.41 -18.88 0.86
N PHE A 281 14.38 -18.12 1.94
CA PHE A 281 15.23 -18.27 3.11
C PHE A 281 14.42 -18.74 4.31
N CYS A 282 15.07 -19.33 5.30
CA CYS A 282 14.41 -19.73 6.54
C CYS A 282 15.18 -19.25 7.78
N GLY A 283 14.45 -19.12 8.89
CA GLY A 283 15.08 -18.70 10.14
C GLY A 283 14.09 -18.46 11.28
N SER A 284 14.62 -17.89 12.34
CA SER A 284 13.86 -17.37 13.48
C SER A 284 14.41 -15.98 13.85
N SER A 285 13.67 -14.94 13.50
CA SER A 285 14.05 -13.57 13.88
C SER A 285 14.10 -13.41 15.39
N LEU A 286 13.19 -14.04 16.14
CA LEU A 286 13.18 -14.00 17.60
C LEU A 286 14.46 -14.61 18.20
N LYS A 287 14.91 -15.73 17.66
CA LYS A 287 16.13 -16.44 18.08
C LYS A 287 17.39 -15.98 17.35
N ASN A 288 17.29 -14.93 16.51
CA ASN A 288 18.39 -14.34 15.75
C ASN A 288 19.11 -15.31 14.80
N LYS A 289 18.41 -16.29 14.23
CA LYS A 289 18.97 -17.33 13.35
C LYS A 289 18.48 -17.13 11.91
N GLY A 290 19.37 -17.12 10.91
CA GLY A 290 19.06 -17.04 9.48
C GLY A 290 18.87 -15.64 8.91
N VAL A 291 18.94 -14.57 9.71
CA VAL A 291 18.72 -13.18 9.26
C VAL A 291 19.91 -12.68 8.44
N GLN A 292 21.12 -13.09 8.72
CA GLN A 292 22.31 -12.73 7.93
C GLN A 292 22.21 -13.29 6.50
N ASN A 293 21.69 -14.53 6.33
CA ASN A 293 21.45 -15.11 5.01
C ASN A 293 20.37 -14.34 4.22
N LEU A 294 19.34 -13.86 4.93
CA LEU A 294 18.35 -12.98 4.31
C LEU A 294 18.98 -11.66 3.86
N LEU A 295 19.85 -11.03 4.68
CA LEU A 295 20.58 -9.81 4.30
C LEU A 295 21.48 -10.03 3.07
N ASP A 296 22.18 -11.17 3.01
CA ASP A 296 22.94 -11.55 1.83
C ASP A 296 22.04 -11.72 0.60
N GLY A 297 20.88 -12.38 0.76
CA GLY A 297 19.89 -12.54 -0.30
C GLY A 297 19.29 -11.23 -0.80
N ILE A 298 19.07 -10.26 0.07
CA ILE A 298 18.63 -8.90 -0.30
C ILE A 298 19.66 -8.25 -1.21
N VAL A 299 20.95 -8.31 -0.85
CA VAL A 299 22.03 -7.73 -1.64
C VAL A 299 22.20 -8.48 -2.98
N ASP A 300 22.20 -9.81 -2.94
CA ASP A 300 22.52 -10.64 -4.09
C ASP A 300 21.36 -10.72 -5.10
N PHE A 301 20.10 -10.75 -4.67
CA PHE A 301 18.98 -11.11 -5.54
C PHE A 301 17.98 -9.97 -5.80
N LEU A 302 17.83 -8.99 -4.88
CA LEU A 302 16.90 -7.89 -5.11
C LEU A 302 17.48 -6.79 -6.00
N PRO A 303 16.63 -6.07 -6.75
CA PRO A 303 17.08 -5.08 -7.72
C PRO A 303 17.74 -3.86 -7.08
N ALA A 304 18.67 -3.28 -7.81
CA ALA A 304 19.07 -1.89 -7.66
C ALA A 304 18.13 -0.97 -8.46
N PRO A 305 18.15 0.35 -8.25
CA PRO A 305 17.37 1.28 -9.07
C PRO A 305 17.64 1.17 -10.56
N LEU A 306 18.87 0.78 -10.97
CA LEU A 306 19.26 0.54 -12.36
C LEU A 306 18.61 -0.70 -13.00
N ASP A 307 18.22 -1.68 -12.21
CA ASP A 307 17.58 -2.91 -12.69
C ASP A 307 16.07 -2.72 -12.94
N ARG A 308 15.52 -1.57 -12.52
CA ARG A 308 14.11 -1.24 -12.73
C ARG A 308 13.89 -0.53 -14.08
N PRO A 309 12.75 -0.73 -14.73
CA PRO A 309 12.43 0.05 -15.93
C PRO A 309 12.51 1.55 -15.64
N PRO A 310 12.96 2.35 -16.63
CA PRO A 310 12.90 3.80 -16.52
C PRO A 310 11.49 4.28 -16.23
N ILE A 311 11.36 5.35 -15.44
CA ILE A 311 10.04 5.86 -15.10
C ILE A 311 9.44 6.66 -16.27
N VAL A 312 8.16 6.44 -16.53
CA VAL A 312 7.38 7.15 -17.54
C VAL A 312 6.49 8.17 -16.85
N GLY A 313 6.43 9.39 -17.38
CA GLY A 313 5.52 10.42 -16.90
C GLY A 313 4.85 11.15 -18.06
N ARG A 314 3.68 11.75 -17.81
CA ARG A 314 2.97 12.58 -18.77
C ARG A 314 3.51 14.02 -18.74
N ILE A 315 3.78 14.58 -19.93
CA ILE A 315 4.27 15.96 -20.05
C ILE A 315 3.13 16.93 -19.75
N LEU A 316 3.43 18.03 -19.03
CA LEU A 316 2.45 19.09 -18.82
C LEU A 316 2.45 20.06 -20.01
N ILE A 317 1.25 20.30 -20.54
CA ILE A 317 0.98 21.32 -21.54
C ILE A 317 0.06 22.36 -20.88
N ASP A 318 0.52 23.60 -20.74
CA ASP A 318 -0.19 24.68 -20.06
C ASP A 318 -0.66 24.34 -18.62
N GLY A 319 0.14 23.53 -17.90
CA GLY A 319 -0.14 23.14 -16.53
C GLY A 319 -1.13 21.97 -16.36
N VAL A 320 -1.56 21.34 -17.46
CA VAL A 320 -2.45 20.19 -17.48
C VAL A 320 -1.69 18.97 -18.04
N PRO A 321 -1.83 17.76 -17.47
CA PRO A 321 -1.25 16.55 -18.04
C PRO A 321 -1.77 16.29 -19.45
N GLY A 322 -0.86 16.30 -20.44
CA GLY A 322 -1.17 15.96 -21.82
C GLY A 322 -1.12 14.45 -22.10
N ASP A 323 -1.38 14.06 -23.35
CA ASP A 323 -1.26 12.68 -23.80
C ASP A 323 0.20 12.27 -24.12
N GLU A 324 1.10 13.25 -24.26
CA GLU A 324 2.51 13.00 -24.52
C GLU A 324 3.23 12.51 -23.26
N THR A 325 4.05 11.48 -23.41
CA THR A 325 4.84 10.91 -22.32
C THR A 325 6.32 11.20 -22.48
N ALA A 326 7.03 11.32 -21.37
CA ALA A 326 8.48 11.38 -21.32
C ALA A 326 9.04 10.29 -20.42
N ILE A 327 10.18 9.75 -20.82
CA ILE A 327 10.92 8.74 -20.06
C ILE A 327 12.01 9.45 -19.26
N ARG A 328 12.22 9.05 -18.01
CA ARG A 328 13.37 9.45 -17.18
C ARG A 328 14.19 8.24 -16.84
N GLN A 329 15.46 8.29 -17.23
CA GLN A 329 16.43 7.26 -16.87
C GLN A 329 16.85 7.44 -15.40
N PRO A 330 17.19 6.36 -14.69
CA PRO A 330 17.74 6.46 -13.34
C PRO A 330 19.20 6.95 -13.40
N ASP A 331 19.38 8.24 -13.68
CA ASP A 331 20.67 8.90 -13.85
C ASP A 331 20.68 10.25 -13.13
N ASP A 332 21.82 10.62 -12.51
CA ASP A 332 22.01 11.88 -11.81
C ASP A 332 22.07 13.10 -12.74
N GLU A 333 22.41 12.90 -14.03
CA GLU A 333 22.47 13.94 -15.06
C GLU A 333 21.10 14.24 -15.70
N GLU A 334 20.11 13.38 -15.51
CA GLU A 334 18.74 13.58 -15.99
C GLU A 334 18.04 14.73 -15.24
N PRO A 335 17.03 15.35 -15.83
CA PRO A 335 16.20 16.31 -15.11
C PRO A 335 15.59 15.70 -13.83
N PHE A 336 15.65 16.46 -12.73
CA PHE A 336 15.12 16.00 -11.45
C PHE A 336 13.65 15.61 -11.53
N SER A 337 13.32 14.42 -11.03
CA SER A 337 11.96 13.97 -10.77
C SER A 337 11.88 13.09 -9.51
N ALA A 338 10.86 13.34 -8.69
CA ALA A 338 10.63 12.62 -7.46
C ALA A 338 9.12 12.49 -7.16
N LEU A 339 8.75 11.48 -6.38
CA LEU A 339 7.40 11.24 -5.91
C LEU A 339 7.36 11.35 -4.38
N ALA A 340 6.49 12.21 -3.86
CA ALA A 340 6.19 12.27 -2.44
C ALA A 340 5.21 11.14 -2.09
N PHE A 341 5.68 10.13 -1.39
CA PHE A 341 4.87 8.94 -1.10
C PHE A 341 4.31 8.89 0.32
N LYS A 342 4.84 9.72 1.22
CA LYS A 342 4.36 9.80 2.59
C LYS A 342 4.59 11.18 3.18
N ILE A 343 3.58 11.70 3.87
CA ILE A 343 3.67 12.93 4.65
C ILE A 343 3.52 12.57 6.13
N LEU A 344 4.27 13.24 6.98
CA LEU A 344 4.20 13.08 8.43
C LEU A 344 4.23 14.45 9.09
N ALA A 345 3.32 14.68 10.03
CA ALA A 345 3.39 15.85 10.91
C ALA A 345 4.38 15.57 12.05
N ASP A 346 5.51 16.29 12.04
CA ASP A 346 6.56 16.17 13.05
C ASP A 346 6.50 17.35 14.02
N PRO A 347 6.46 17.13 15.35
CA PRO A 347 6.34 18.21 16.33
C PRO A 347 7.48 19.24 16.30
N PHE A 348 8.66 18.84 15.80
CA PHE A 348 9.87 19.67 15.78
C PHE A 348 10.22 20.20 14.40
N ALA A 349 10.05 19.38 13.37
CA ALA A 349 10.38 19.72 11.99
C ALA A 349 9.16 20.26 11.20
N GLY A 350 7.96 20.19 11.76
CA GLY A 350 6.73 20.54 11.07
C GLY A 350 6.34 19.44 10.07
N ARG A 351 6.00 19.82 8.84
CA ARG A 351 5.60 18.86 7.80
C ARG A 351 6.84 18.22 7.18
N LEU A 352 6.94 16.90 7.31
CA LEU A 352 8.04 16.07 6.79
C LEU A 352 7.50 15.23 5.62
N ALA A 353 8.02 15.44 4.41
CA ALA A 353 7.63 14.70 3.23
C ALA A 353 8.71 13.66 2.86
N PHE A 354 8.34 12.39 2.84
CA PHE A 354 9.20 11.33 2.32
C PHE A 354 9.03 11.25 0.82
N MET A 355 10.13 11.26 0.11
CA MET A 355 10.13 11.18 -1.34
C MET A 355 11.16 10.19 -1.88
N ARG A 356 10.81 9.58 -3.02
CA ARG A 356 11.70 8.77 -3.85
C ARG A 356 12.20 9.63 -5.00
N VAL A 357 13.51 9.75 -5.14
CA VAL A 357 14.14 10.38 -6.30
C VAL A 357 14.30 9.34 -7.42
N TYR A 358 13.69 9.60 -8.56
CA TYR A 358 13.75 8.70 -9.72
C TYR A 358 14.81 9.11 -10.74
N SER A 359 15.06 10.40 -10.89
CA SER A 359 16.07 10.93 -11.79
C SER A 359 16.65 12.25 -11.28
N GLY A 360 17.86 12.55 -11.69
CA GLY A 360 18.54 13.81 -11.39
C GLY A 360 18.98 13.96 -9.94
N THR A 361 19.34 15.18 -9.58
CA THR A 361 19.84 15.56 -8.25
C THR A 361 19.05 16.72 -7.68
N LEU A 362 18.94 16.77 -6.35
CA LEU A 362 18.27 17.81 -5.59
C LEU A 362 19.13 18.27 -4.43
N ALA A 363 19.64 19.49 -4.49
CA ALA A 363 20.38 20.09 -3.39
C ALA A 363 19.47 20.85 -2.40
N ALA A 364 19.85 20.87 -1.13
CA ALA A 364 19.20 21.70 -0.13
C ALA A 364 19.21 23.18 -0.54
N GLY A 365 18.12 23.89 -0.27
CA GLY A 365 17.92 25.30 -0.66
C GLY A 365 17.40 25.54 -2.08
N LYS A 366 17.35 24.51 -2.93
CA LYS A 366 16.80 24.61 -4.30
C LYS A 366 15.28 24.70 -4.29
N VAL A 367 14.75 25.15 -5.43
CA VAL A 367 13.32 25.23 -5.71
C VAL A 367 12.94 24.15 -6.71
N VAL A 368 11.84 23.48 -6.44
CA VAL A 368 11.23 22.45 -7.32
C VAL A 368 9.80 22.86 -7.65
N LEU A 369 9.27 22.35 -8.74
CA LEU A 369 7.87 22.48 -9.10
C LEU A 369 7.09 21.30 -8.52
N ASN A 370 6.10 21.58 -7.67
CA ASN A 370 5.05 20.62 -7.35
C ASN A 370 4.03 20.65 -8.49
N VAL A 371 4.03 19.61 -9.27
CA VAL A 371 3.25 19.52 -10.51
C VAL A 371 1.75 19.44 -10.22
N SER A 372 1.36 18.72 -9.16
CA SER A 372 -0.05 18.55 -8.78
C SER A 372 -0.73 19.87 -8.37
N THR A 373 0.03 20.78 -7.78
CA THR A 373 -0.48 22.09 -7.34
C THR A 373 -0.11 23.24 -8.28
N GLY A 374 0.81 23.02 -9.23
CA GLY A 374 1.39 24.07 -10.07
C GLY A 374 2.28 25.07 -9.31
N LYS A 375 2.63 24.80 -8.05
CA LYS A 375 3.35 25.73 -7.18
C LYS A 375 4.84 25.41 -7.10
N ARG A 376 5.63 26.45 -6.91
CA ARG A 376 7.07 26.34 -6.62
C ARG A 376 7.27 26.13 -5.12
N GLU A 377 7.98 25.07 -4.78
CA GLU A 377 8.30 24.71 -3.41
C GLU A 377 9.80 24.79 -3.15
N ARG A 378 10.19 25.36 -2.02
CA ARG A 378 11.60 25.48 -1.64
C ARG A 378 11.99 24.42 -0.64
N ILE A 379 12.99 23.62 -0.98
CA ILE A 379 13.57 22.62 -0.11
C ILE A 379 14.43 23.31 0.97
N GLN A 380 14.05 23.22 2.23
CA GLN A 380 14.86 23.79 3.31
C GLN A 380 15.94 22.84 3.77
N ARG A 381 15.58 21.60 4.07
CA ARG A 381 16.50 20.54 4.53
C ARG A 381 16.15 19.22 3.85
N LEU A 382 17.19 18.44 3.58
CA LEU A 382 17.11 17.05 3.14
C LEU A 382 17.62 16.17 4.26
N LEU A 383 16.90 15.11 4.61
CA LEU A 383 17.20 14.23 5.72
C LEU A 383 17.24 12.78 5.25
N ARG A 384 18.25 12.03 5.65
CA ARG A 384 18.27 10.57 5.61
C ARG A 384 17.83 10.05 6.98
N MET A 385 16.95 9.07 6.96
CA MET A 385 16.43 8.47 8.19
C MET A 385 17.21 7.20 8.52
N HIS A 386 17.68 7.10 9.75
CA HIS A 386 18.37 5.94 10.31
C HIS A 386 17.68 5.54 11.62
N ALA A 387 16.62 4.74 11.51
CA ALA A 387 15.75 4.44 12.65
C ALA A 387 15.26 5.73 13.34
N ASP A 388 15.69 6.03 14.56
CA ASP A 388 15.36 7.23 15.33
C ASP A 388 16.24 8.45 15.01
N LYS A 389 17.34 8.27 14.25
CA LYS A 389 18.31 9.33 13.95
C LYS A 389 18.05 9.96 12.60
N ARG A 390 18.35 11.24 12.50
CA ARG A 390 18.22 12.05 11.28
C ARG A 390 19.58 12.58 10.89
N GLU A 391 19.99 12.30 9.67
CA GLU A 391 21.22 12.81 9.07
C GLU A 391 20.86 13.89 8.05
N ASP A 392 21.45 15.09 8.20
CA ASP A 392 21.29 16.17 7.22
C ASP A 392 22.09 15.86 5.95
N LEU A 393 21.42 15.87 4.80
CA LEU A 393 22.03 15.72 3.50
C LEU A 393 22.18 17.07 2.80
N GLN A 394 23.30 17.27 2.11
CA GLN A 394 23.48 18.44 1.22
C GLN A 394 22.76 18.24 -0.10
N GLU A 395 22.67 17.02 -0.57
CA GLU A 395 22.09 16.65 -1.85
C GLU A 395 21.43 15.27 -1.78
N ALA A 396 20.28 15.12 -2.41
CA ALA A 396 19.63 13.85 -2.72
C ALA A 396 19.83 13.53 -4.19
N ARG A 397 20.01 12.26 -4.54
CA ARG A 397 20.35 11.78 -5.87
C ARG A 397 19.40 10.68 -6.33
N THR A 398 19.45 10.38 -7.60
CA THR A 398 18.72 9.26 -8.21
C THR A 398 18.83 8.01 -7.34
N GLY A 399 17.71 7.36 -7.07
CA GLY A 399 17.63 6.15 -6.26
C GLY A 399 17.51 6.38 -4.76
N ASP A 400 17.69 7.60 -4.26
CA ASP A 400 17.57 7.89 -2.84
C ASP A 400 16.10 7.93 -2.38
N ILE A 401 15.87 7.48 -1.15
CA ILE A 401 14.66 7.73 -0.37
C ILE A 401 15.06 8.70 0.73
N VAL A 402 14.46 9.89 0.72
CA VAL A 402 14.81 10.98 1.65
C VAL A 402 13.58 11.63 2.24
N ALA A 403 13.73 12.21 3.43
CA ALA A 403 12.71 13.04 4.03
C ALA A 403 13.08 14.53 3.81
N VAL A 404 12.08 15.33 3.47
CA VAL A 404 12.25 16.75 3.12
C VAL A 404 11.46 17.62 4.06
N VAL A 405 12.09 18.69 4.55
CA VAL A 405 11.47 19.72 5.37
C VAL A 405 11.37 21.03 4.56
N GLY A 406 10.26 21.74 4.74
CA GLY A 406 10.10 23.09 4.19
C GLY A 406 8.96 23.28 3.18
N PHE A 407 8.29 22.21 2.81
CA PHE A 407 7.09 22.31 1.98
C PHE A 407 5.94 23.04 2.70
N LYS A 408 5.27 23.90 1.98
CA LYS A 408 4.07 24.60 2.47
C LYS A 408 2.81 23.80 2.19
N GLU A 409 2.70 23.33 0.96
CA GLU A 409 1.54 22.58 0.49
C GLU A 409 2.04 21.35 -0.28
N ILE A 410 2.10 20.23 0.38
CA ILE A 410 2.44 18.95 -0.23
C ILE A 410 1.49 17.87 0.28
N ARG A 411 1.12 16.96 -0.59
CA ARG A 411 0.28 15.81 -0.31
C ARG A 411 0.96 14.52 -0.72
N THR A 412 0.52 13.43 -0.13
CA THR A 412 0.90 12.10 -0.57
C THR A 412 0.45 11.87 -2.01
N GLY A 413 1.37 11.46 -2.89
CA GLY A 413 1.13 11.29 -4.32
C GLY A 413 1.62 12.45 -5.19
N ASP A 414 2.02 13.58 -4.61
CA ASP A 414 2.51 14.72 -5.39
C ASP A 414 3.81 14.39 -6.12
N THR A 415 3.86 14.80 -7.39
CA THR A 415 5.08 14.74 -8.21
C THR A 415 5.86 16.04 -8.10
N LEU A 416 7.16 15.92 -7.84
CA LEU A 416 8.11 17.04 -7.76
C LEU A 416 9.11 16.95 -8.92
N THR A 417 9.28 18.03 -9.67
CA THR A 417 10.15 18.05 -10.84
C THR A 417 11.03 19.29 -10.94
N ALA A 418 12.04 19.23 -11.79
CA ALA A 418 12.73 20.43 -12.27
C ALA A 418 11.74 21.27 -13.07
N GLU A 419 11.70 22.59 -12.79
CA GLU A 419 10.77 23.52 -13.44
C GLU A 419 10.87 23.57 -14.97
N ALA A 420 12.08 23.39 -15.51
CA ALA A 420 12.34 23.43 -16.94
C ALA A 420 11.79 22.21 -17.71
N HIS A 421 11.54 21.11 -17.02
CA HIS A 421 11.13 19.82 -17.60
C HIS A 421 10.00 19.18 -16.80
N PRO A 422 8.83 19.83 -16.71
CA PRO A 422 7.73 19.36 -15.87
C PRO A 422 7.10 18.09 -16.47
N LEU A 423 6.88 17.09 -15.62
CA LEU A 423 6.13 15.89 -15.96
C LEU A 423 5.35 15.39 -14.73
N VAL A 424 4.24 14.71 -14.96
CA VAL A 424 3.47 14.02 -13.91
C VAL A 424 3.81 12.55 -13.95
N LEU A 425 4.29 12.01 -12.84
CA LEU A 425 4.40 10.57 -12.66
C LEU A 425 2.99 9.98 -12.51
N ASP A 426 2.82 8.71 -12.90
CA ASP A 426 1.51 8.05 -12.77
C ASP A 426 0.93 8.21 -11.37
N GLU A 427 -0.32 8.61 -11.33
CA GLU A 427 -1.07 8.80 -10.09
C GLU A 427 -1.20 7.49 -9.31
N MET A 428 -1.05 7.58 -7.99
CA MET A 428 -1.38 6.47 -7.11
C MET A 428 -2.90 6.35 -6.99
N THR A 429 -3.45 5.19 -7.34
CA THR A 429 -4.87 4.91 -7.12
C THR A 429 -5.05 4.35 -5.73
N PHE A 430 -5.89 4.99 -4.93
CA PHE A 430 -6.23 4.53 -3.57
C PHE A 430 -7.61 3.91 -3.56
N ALA A 431 -7.78 2.89 -2.69
CA ALA A 431 -9.10 2.33 -2.45
C ALA A 431 -10.01 3.37 -1.80
N GLU A 432 -11.28 3.40 -2.22
CA GLU A 432 -12.25 4.30 -1.63
C GLU A 432 -12.65 3.87 -0.22
N PRO A 433 -12.85 4.83 0.71
CA PRO A 433 -13.33 4.54 2.06
C PRO A 433 -14.69 3.85 2.04
N VAL A 434 -14.87 2.88 2.95
CA VAL A 434 -16.09 2.05 3.01
C VAL A 434 -16.95 2.28 4.25
N ILE A 435 -16.42 2.98 5.25
CA ILE A 435 -17.16 3.37 6.45
C ILE A 435 -16.97 4.85 6.77
N TYR A 436 -17.92 5.40 7.51
CA TYR A 436 -17.82 6.77 8.01
C TYR A 436 -18.40 6.90 9.42
N MET A 437 -18.02 7.95 10.13
CA MET A 437 -18.62 8.35 11.40
C MET A 437 -18.68 9.87 11.53
N ALA A 438 -19.69 10.35 12.24
CA ALA A 438 -19.79 11.75 12.57
C ALA A 438 -18.81 12.08 13.70
N ILE A 439 -18.19 13.27 13.65
CA ILE A 439 -17.29 13.76 14.67
C ILE A 439 -17.65 15.20 15.05
N GLU A 440 -17.71 15.46 16.34
CA GLU A 440 -18.06 16.75 16.88
C GLU A 440 -17.05 17.21 17.95
N PRO A 441 -16.62 18.47 17.95
CA PRO A 441 -15.76 18.99 19.01
C PRO A 441 -16.54 19.07 20.34
N ARG A 442 -15.90 18.76 21.46
CA ARG A 442 -16.55 18.88 22.76
C ARG A 442 -16.76 20.31 23.21
N THR A 443 -15.87 21.21 22.77
CA THR A 443 -15.93 22.63 23.13
C THR A 443 -15.79 23.51 21.88
N LYS A 444 -16.26 24.76 21.97
CA LYS A 444 -16.09 25.73 20.88
C LYS A 444 -14.62 26.03 20.57
N ALA A 445 -13.74 25.95 21.59
CA ALA A 445 -12.30 26.13 21.42
C ALA A 445 -11.64 24.98 20.64
N ASP A 446 -12.25 23.78 20.67
CA ASP A 446 -11.76 22.60 19.92
C ASP A 446 -12.20 22.62 18.46
N GLN A 447 -13.19 23.47 18.08
CA GLN A 447 -13.75 23.48 16.73
C GLN A 447 -12.72 23.88 15.66
N ASP A 448 -11.98 24.97 15.91
CA ASP A 448 -10.95 25.43 14.96
C ASP A 448 -9.78 24.46 14.89
N LYS A 449 -9.40 23.88 16.04
CA LYS A 449 -8.34 22.87 16.13
C LYS A 449 -8.75 21.57 15.43
N LEU A 450 -10.02 21.16 15.56
CA LEU A 450 -10.53 19.96 14.90
C LEU A 450 -10.40 20.08 13.39
N GLY A 451 -10.82 21.20 12.81
CA GLY A 451 -10.70 21.40 11.36
C GLY A 451 -9.25 21.34 10.86
N ALA A 452 -8.32 21.98 11.58
CA ALA A 452 -6.90 21.94 11.24
C ALA A 452 -6.29 20.53 11.38
N ALA A 453 -6.64 19.81 12.44
CA ALA A 453 -6.16 18.44 12.67
C ALA A 453 -6.69 17.46 11.60
N LEU A 454 -7.98 17.54 11.29
CA LEU A 454 -8.60 16.71 10.25
C LEU A 454 -7.99 16.97 8.86
N GLN A 455 -7.72 18.23 8.53
CA GLN A 455 -7.06 18.57 7.27
C GLN A 455 -5.63 18.03 7.21
N ALA A 456 -4.86 18.16 8.31
CA ALA A 456 -3.50 17.64 8.38
C ALA A 456 -3.49 16.11 8.18
N MET A 457 -4.44 15.39 8.80
CA MET A 457 -4.56 13.93 8.64
C MET A 457 -5.01 13.54 7.22
N ALA A 458 -5.89 14.30 6.59
CA ALA A 458 -6.29 14.07 5.20
C ALA A 458 -5.15 14.35 4.20
N ASP A 459 -4.24 15.28 4.52
CA ASP A 459 -3.03 15.50 3.72
C ASP A 459 -2.00 14.35 3.89
N GLU A 460 -1.98 13.69 5.06
CA GLU A 460 -1.13 12.51 5.34
C GLU A 460 -1.66 11.25 4.67
N ASP A 461 -2.96 10.99 4.78
CA ASP A 461 -3.59 9.75 4.32
C ASP A 461 -4.70 10.00 3.30
N PRO A 462 -4.47 9.69 2.01
CA PRO A 462 -5.47 9.84 0.96
C PRO A 462 -6.73 8.95 1.12
N ALA A 463 -6.64 7.85 1.89
CA ALA A 463 -7.78 7.00 2.20
C ALA A 463 -8.66 7.55 3.33
N PHE A 464 -8.18 8.59 4.03
CA PHE A 464 -8.94 9.32 5.02
C PHE A 464 -9.58 10.56 4.38
N GLN A 465 -10.90 10.67 4.46
CA GLN A 465 -11.63 11.82 3.89
C GLN A 465 -12.45 12.52 4.96
N VAL A 466 -12.59 13.83 4.80
CA VAL A 466 -13.40 14.69 5.68
C VAL A 466 -14.44 15.41 4.84
N ARG A 467 -15.69 15.27 5.18
CA ARG A 467 -16.81 15.93 4.49
C ARG A 467 -17.72 16.59 5.51
N LYS A 468 -18.36 17.68 5.11
CA LYS A 468 -19.51 18.22 5.85
C LYS A 468 -20.77 17.60 5.28
N ASP A 469 -21.56 17.00 6.15
CA ASP A 469 -22.90 16.56 5.79
C ASP A 469 -23.77 17.78 5.47
N PRO A 470 -24.32 17.90 4.26
CA PRO A 470 -25.05 19.09 3.83
C PRO A 470 -26.37 19.30 4.58
N ASP A 471 -26.98 18.20 5.06
CA ASP A 471 -28.31 18.25 5.71
C ASP A 471 -28.19 18.51 7.21
N SER A 472 -27.29 17.80 7.90
CA SER A 472 -27.10 17.95 9.35
C SER A 472 -26.06 19.02 9.71
N GLY A 473 -25.19 19.42 8.77
CA GLY A 473 -24.05 20.31 9.01
C GLY A 473 -22.93 19.67 9.84
N GLN A 474 -23.06 18.39 10.19
CA GLN A 474 -22.06 17.66 10.96
C GLN A 474 -20.79 17.42 10.13
N THR A 475 -19.65 17.37 10.79
CA THR A 475 -18.41 16.89 10.17
C THR A 475 -18.40 15.38 10.20
N VAL A 476 -18.19 14.77 9.05
CA VAL A 476 -18.14 13.31 8.87
C VAL A 476 -16.74 12.93 8.41
N ILE A 477 -16.16 11.92 9.05
CA ILE A 477 -14.88 11.32 8.68
C ILE A 477 -15.10 9.95 8.06
N TRP A 478 -14.37 9.67 6.99
CA TRP A 478 -14.47 8.44 6.20
C TRP A 478 -13.16 7.68 6.25
N GLY A 479 -13.19 6.36 6.30
CA GLY A 479 -12.00 5.50 6.37
C GLY A 479 -12.22 4.10 5.84
N MET A 480 -11.12 3.33 5.78
CA MET A 480 -11.08 1.99 5.21
C MET A 480 -11.70 0.92 6.13
N GLY A 481 -11.70 1.17 7.44
CA GLY A 481 -12.21 0.22 8.43
C GLY A 481 -12.37 0.84 9.80
N GLU A 482 -12.97 0.08 10.71
CA GLU A 482 -13.25 0.53 12.08
C GLU A 482 -11.97 0.90 12.83
N LEU A 483 -10.95 0.04 12.72
CA LEU A 483 -9.64 0.28 13.34
C LEU A 483 -8.97 1.54 12.78
N HIS A 484 -9.08 1.78 11.47
CA HIS A 484 -8.53 2.99 10.84
C HIS A 484 -9.13 4.26 11.48
N LEU A 485 -10.47 4.35 11.57
CA LEU A 485 -11.14 5.51 12.15
C LEU A 485 -10.91 5.65 13.67
N GLU A 486 -10.81 4.54 14.41
CA GLU A 486 -10.43 4.56 15.83
C GLU A 486 -9.05 5.18 16.02
N ILE A 487 -8.07 4.80 15.21
CA ILE A 487 -6.71 5.34 15.27
C ILE A 487 -6.68 6.83 14.94
N VAL A 488 -7.41 7.26 13.91
CA VAL A 488 -7.54 8.69 13.56
C VAL A 488 -8.10 9.48 14.74
N VAL A 489 -9.15 9.01 15.40
CA VAL A 489 -9.76 9.66 16.57
C VAL A 489 -8.79 9.71 17.75
N ASP A 490 -8.09 8.63 18.02
CA ASP A 490 -7.10 8.56 19.10
C ASP A 490 -5.90 9.50 18.82
N ARG A 491 -5.40 9.57 17.60
CA ARG A 491 -4.37 10.53 17.17
C ARG A 491 -4.81 11.97 17.37
N MET A 492 -6.06 12.32 17.02
CA MET A 492 -6.58 13.66 17.27
C MET A 492 -6.51 14.03 18.76
N GLN A 493 -6.82 13.10 19.65
CA GLN A 493 -6.76 13.34 21.09
C GLN A 493 -5.31 13.41 21.61
N ARG A 494 -4.44 12.48 21.21
CA ARG A 494 -3.06 12.37 21.71
C ARG A 494 -2.10 13.37 21.08
N GLU A 495 -2.11 13.52 19.76
CA GLU A 495 -1.15 14.35 19.02
C GLU A 495 -1.62 15.80 18.93
N TYR A 496 -2.88 16.03 18.53
CA TYR A 496 -3.43 17.36 18.30
C TYR A 496 -4.11 17.98 19.52
N LYS A 497 -4.28 17.21 20.61
CA LYS A 497 -4.94 17.65 21.86
C LYS A 497 -6.35 18.20 21.61
N VAL A 498 -7.10 17.58 20.71
CA VAL A 498 -8.49 17.92 20.37
C VAL A 498 -9.43 16.92 21.03
N ALA A 499 -10.28 17.39 21.94
CA ALA A 499 -11.34 16.58 22.54
C ALA A 499 -12.56 16.57 21.61
N CYS A 500 -12.97 15.38 21.17
CA CYS A 500 -14.13 15.19 20.30
C CYS A 500 -15.08 14.09 20.81
N ASN A 501 -16.32 14.16 20.39
CA ASN A 501 -17.30 13.10 20.47
C ASN A 501 -17.42 12.46 19.08
N VAL A 502 -17.54 11.14 19.03
CA VAL A 502 -17.69 10.39 17.79
C VAL A 502 -18.99 9.61 17.79
N GLY A 503 -19.66 9.58 16.64
CA GLY A 503 -20.82 8.75 16.41
C GLY A 503 -20.42 7.26 16.21
N ARG A 504 -21.43 6.40 16.03
CA ARG A 504 -21.18 5.00 15.65
C ARG A 504 -20.76 4.94 14.17
N PRO A 505 -19.86 4.01 13.79
CA PRO A 505 -19.54 3.79 12.39
C PRO A 505 -20.79 3.47 11.57
N GLN A 506 -20.85 4.02 10.37
CA GLN A 506 -21.91 3.79 9.39
C GLN A 506 -21.28 3.24 8.11
N VAL A 507 -22.08 2.50 7.36
CA VAL A 507 -21.66 1.92 6.08
C VAL A 507 -21.84 2.93 4.96
N ALA A 508 -20.88 3.03 4.08
CA ALA A 508 -20.96 3.82 2.85
C ALA A 508 -21.82 3.06 1.82
N TYR A 509 -23.13 3.30 1.85
CA TYR A 509 -24.01 2.81 0.79
C TYR A 509 -23.76 3.58 -0.52
N ARG A 510 -24.20 3.00 -1.63
CA ARG A 510 -24.21 3.63 -2.96
C ARG A 510 -25.55 3.40 -3.61
N GLU A 511 -25.83 4.16 -4.67
CA GLU A 511 -27.03 3.99 -5.48
C GLU A 511 -26.64 3.71 -6.93
N THR A 512 -27.47 2.98 -7.66
CA THR A 512 -27.35 2.79 -9.10
C THR A 512 -28.76 2.72 -9.72
N VAL A 513 -28.84 2.59 -11.04
CA VAL A 513 -30.13 2.47 -11.75
C VAL A 513 -30.34 1.06 -12.27
N GLY A 514 -31.57 0.59 -12.30
CA GLY A 514 -31.95 -0.76 -12.73
C GLY A 514 -32.34 -0.88 -14.20
N LYS A 515 -32.70 0.23 -14.86
CA LYS A 515 -33.15 0.25 -16.26
C LYS A 515 -32.73 1.52 -16.99
N THR A 516 -32.73 1.44 -18.32
CA THR A 516 -32.49 2.60 -19.20
C THR A 516 -33.70 3.51 -19.28
N VAL A 517 -33.49 4.82 -19.09
CA VAL A 517 -34.51 5.86 -19.18
C VAL A 517 -33.99 7.05 -19.96
N THR A 518 -34.84 7.69 -20.74
CA THR A 518 -34.59 9.00 -21.34
C THR A 518 -35.28 10.07 -20.51
N ALA A 519 -34.50 11.09 -20.11
CA ALA A 519 -34.98 12.22 -19.31
C ALA A 519 -34.61 13.54 -19.97
N HIS A 520 -35.45 14.52 -19.81
CA HIS A 520 -35.22 15.88 -20.31
C HIS A 520 -35.18 16.88 -19.16
N GLY A 521 -34.19 17.75 -19.17
CA GLY A 521 -34.10 18.84 -18.24
C GLY A 521 -34.15 20.17 -18.96
N GLU A 522 -34.92 21.10 -18.43
CA GLU A 522 -35.08 22.44 -18.97
C GLU A 522 -34.87 23.45 -17.83
N PHE A 523 -34.07 24.45 -18.11
CA PHE A 523 -33.83 25.56 -17.20
C PHE A 523 -34.13 26.86 -17.96
N GLU A 524 -35.15 27.58 -17.49
CA GLU A 524 -35.51 28.89 -18.01
C GLU A 524 -35.80 29.82 -16.83
N LYS A 525 -34.90 30.80 -16.63
CA LYS A 525 -35.06 31.80 -15.56
C LYS A 525 -34.53 33.16 -15.99
N ASP A 526 -35.29 34.21 -15.69
CA ASP A 526 -34.81 35.56 -15.79
C ASP A 526 -34.02 35.95 -14.54
N LEU A 527 -32.74 36.20 -14.73
CA LEU A 527 -31.81 36.65 -13.68
C LEU A 527 -31.21 38.00 -14.06
N ALA A 528 -31.44 39.02 -13.24
CA ALA A 528 -30.96 40.37 -13.46
C ALA A 528 -31.31 40.97 -14.84
N GLY A 529 -32.49 40.64 -15.39
CA GLY A 529 -32.97 41.17 -16.67
C GLY A 529 -32.40 40.46 -17.91
N LYS A 530 -31.76 39.28 -17.71
CA LYS A 530 -31.34 38.41 -18.80
C LYS A 530 -31.99 37.02 -18.63
N THR A 531 -32.60 36.53 -19.68
CA THR A 531 -33.13 35.14 -19.72
C THR A 531 -31.96 34.18 -19.77
N ASN A 532 -31.98 33.17 -18.88
CA ASN A 532 -31.05 32.05 -18.92
C ASN A 532 -31.82 30.81 -19.39
N PHE A 533 -31.51 30.33 -20.57
CA PHE A 533 -32.18 29.18 -21.18
C PHE A 533 -31.21 28.05 -21.47
N ALA A 534 -31.56 26.84 -21.07
CA ALA A 534 -30.89 25.62 -21.51
C ALA A 534 -31.86 24.43 -21.46
N ARG A 535 -31.77 23.54 -22.45
CA ARG A 535 -32.50 22.27 -22.45
C ARG A 535 -31.54 21.15 -22.85
N VAL A 536 -31.60 20.04 -22.13
CA VAL A 536 -30.81 18.83 -22.39
C VAL A 536 -31.67 17.59 -22.36
N GLY A 537 -31.33 16.60 -23.22
CA GLY A 537 -31.90 15.26 -23.19
C GLY A 537 -30.77 14.27 -22.85
N LEU A 538 -30.99 13.52 -21.76
CA LEU A 538 -30.05 12.51 -21.29
C LEU A 538 -30.68 11.13 -21.41
N VAL A 539 -29.92 10.16 -21.92
CA VAL A 539 -30.21 8.74 -21.76
C VAL A 539 -29.34 8.20 -20.65
N ILE A 540 -30.00 7.72 -19.60
CA ILE A 540 -29.37 7.17 -18.41
C ILE A 540 -29.58 5.67 -18.41
N ALA A 541 -28.52 4.89 -18.32
CA ALA A 541 -28.56 3.43 -18.33
C ALA A 541 -27.63 2.88 -17.24
N PRO A 542 -27.87 1.64 -16.77
CA PRO A 542 -26.91 0.92 -15.95
C PRO A 542 -25.56 0.82 -16.69
N GLY A 543 -24.47 1.15 -16.01
CA GLY A 543 -23.11 0.94 -16.48
C GLY A 543 -22.57 -0.43 -16.08
N GLU A 544 -21.36 -0.75 -16.52
CA GLU A 544 -20.65 -1.93 -16.05
C GLU A 544 -20.19 -1.74 -14.60
N TYR A 545 -20.16 -2.82 -13.83
CA TYR A 545 -19.71 -2.79 -12.44
C TYR A 545 -18.27 -2.19 -12.34
N GLY A 546 -18.12 -1.21 -11.46
CA GLY A 546 -16.84 -0.53 -11.24
C GLY A 546 -16.43 0.47 -12.34
N SER A 547 -17.30 0.72 -13.34
CA SER A 547 -17.01 1.71 -14.39
C SER A 547 -17.21 3.16 -13.94
N GLY A 548 -17.81 3.37 -12.76
CA GLY A 548 -18.19 4.69 -12.30
C GLY A 548 -19.24 5.34 -13.21
N THR A 549 -19.17 6.66 -13.38
CA THR A 549 -20.07 7.38 -14.30
C THR A 549 -19.35 7.62 -15.63
N THR A 550 -19.80 6.95 -16.68
CA THR A 550 -19.36 7.19 -18.06
C THR A 550 -20.27 8.22 -18.73
N PHE A 551 -19.68 9.15 -19.48
CA PHE A 551 -20.42 10.18 -20.20
C PHE A 551 -20.03 10.20 -21.68
N VAL A 552 -21.03 10.19 -22.56
CA VAL A 552 -20.85 10.26 -24.01
C VAL A 552 -21.72 11.36 -24.61
N ASN A 553 -21.12 12.23 -25.39
CA ASN A 553 -21.85 13.25 -26.13
C ASN A 553 -22.22 12.72 -27.52
N GLU A 554 -23.51 12.48 -27.76
CA GLU A 554 -24.06 12.00 -29.05
C GLU A 554 -24.78 13.14 -29.81
N VAL A 555 -24.73 14.38 -29.33
CA VAL A 555 -25.32 15.52 -30.04
C VAL A 555 -24.59 15.75 -31.35
N ALA A 556 -25.35 16.03 -32.43
CA ALA A 556 -24.77 16.25 -33.75
C ALA A 556 -23.69 17.33 -33.76
N PRO A 557 -22.55 17.12 -34.46
CA PRO A 557 -21.47 18.08 -34.52
C PRO A 557 -21.97 19.47 -34.95
N GLY A 558 -21.63 20.49 -34.17
CA GLY A 558 -22.04 21.89 -34.40
C GLY A 558 -23.42 22.27 -33.85
N ALA A 559 -24.21 21.34 -33.32
CA ALA A 559 -25.51 21.65 -32.72
C ALA A 559 -25.40 22.22 -31.30
N LEU A 560 -24.29 21.98 -30.60
CA LEU A 560 -23.97 22.51 -29.29
C LEU A 560 -22.52 23.02 -29.28
N PRO A 561 -22.25 24.24 -28.80
CA PRO A 561 -20.87 24.69 -28.58
C PRO A 561 -20.12 23.75 -27.62
N PRO A 562 -18.84 23.42 -27.90
CA PRO A 562 -18.07 22.46 -27.11
C PRO A 562 -17.97 22.80 -25.63
N GLU A 563 -17.91 24.10 -25.30
CA GLU A 563 -17.88 24.60 -23.93
C GLU A 563 -19.12 24.16 -23.13
N PHE A 564 -20.31 24.21 -23.71
CA PHE A 564 -21.54 23.78 -23.02
C PHE A 564 -21.60 22.26 -22.82
N ALA A 565 -21.06 21.47 -23.74
CA ALA A 565 -20.96 20.01 -23.56
C ALA A 565 -20.10 19.65 -22.35
N GLY A 566 -18.95 20.34 -22.15
CA GLY A 566 -18.11 20.18 -20.95
C GLY A 566 -18.84 20.58 -19.65
N HIS A 567 -19.64 21.64 -19.67
CA HIS A 567 -20.45 22.03 -18.50
C HIS A 567 -21.55 21.03 -18.18
N VAL A 568 -22.17 20.39 -19.18
CA VAL A 568 -23.14 19.30 -18.99
C VAL A 568 -22.46 18.09 -18.36
N GLU A 569 -21.34 17.65 -18.88
CA GLU A 569 -20.57 16.53 -18.30
C GLU A 569 -20.17 16.80 -16.85
N ALA A 570 -19.59 17.94 -16.57
CA ALA A 570 -19.21 18.33 -15.22
C ALA A 570 -20.40 18.34 -14.24
N ALA A 571 -21.56 18.84 -14.71
CA ALA A 571 -22.77 18.86 -13.91
C ALA A 571 -23.36 17.47 -13.67
N VAL A 572 -23.34 16.57 -14.66
CA VAL A 572 -23.74 15.17 -14.51
C VAL A 572 -22.87 14.48 -13.48
N ARG A 573 -21.53 14.59 -13.58
CA ARG A 573 -20.60 14.00 -12.62
C ARG A 573 -20.84 14.54 -11.21
N GLN A 574 -20.99 15.83 -11.04
CA GLN A 574 -21.28 16.45 -9.76
C GLN A 574 -22.66 16.04 -9.20
N ALA A 575 -23.67 15.91 -10.03
CA ALA A 575 -25.00 15.50 -9.60
C ALA A 575 -25.05 14.03 -9.16
N CYS A 576 -24.11 13.17 -9.62
CA CYS A 576 -23.95 11.81 -9.14
C CYS A 576 -23.44 11.73 -7.69
N ASP A 577 -22.87 12.79 -7.14
CA ASP A 577 -22.42 12.80 -5.73
C ASP A 577 -23.59 12.64 -4.74
N THR A 578 -24.84 12.88 -5.19
CA THR A 578 -26.04 12.75 -4.38
C THR A 578 -27.07 11.90 -5.10
N GLY A 579 -27.45 10.77 -4.50
CA GLY A 579 -28.42 9.85 -5.05
C GLY A 579 -29.87 10.30 -4.86
N VAL A 580 -30.80 9.49 -5.36
CA VAL A 580 -32.23 9.81 -5.45
C VAL A 580 -33.11 8.98 -4.51
N LEU A 581 -32.56 7.92 -3.87
CA LEU A 581 -33.27 7.06 -2.91
C LEU A 581 -33.04 7.50 -1.46
N ALA A 582 -31.76 7.58 -1.08
CA ALA A 582 -31.33 7.87 0.27
C ALA A 582 -30.13 8.83 0.29
N GLY A 583 -29.91 9.56 -0.82
CA GLY A 583 -28.86 10.58 -0.93
C GLY A 583 -27.45 10.03 -1.06
N TYR A 584 -27.26 8.71 -1.20
CA TYR A 584 -25.93 8.12 -1.38
C TYR A 584 -25.45 8.28 -2.84
N PRO A 585 -24.13 8.36 -3.09
CA PRO A 585 -23.61 8.58 -4.43
C PRO A 585 -24.13 7.58 -5.46
N LEU A 586 -24.52 8.09 -6.64
CA LEU A 586 -24.87 7.29 -7.81
C LEU A 586 -23.58 6.78 -8.48
N VAL A 587 -23.50 5.48 -8.72
CA VAL A 587 -22.34 4.82 -9.34
C VAL A 587 -22.76 3.90 -10.48
N ASP A 588 -21.81 3.55 -11.34
CA ASP A 588 -21.98 2.61 -12.44
C ASP A 588 -23.13 3.02 -13.37
N LEU A 589 -23.05 4.26 -13.87
CA LEU A 589 -23.98 4.85 -14.80
C LEU A 589 -23.36 5.06 -16.17
N ALA A 590 -24.09 4.71 -17.21
CA ALA A 590 -23.80 5.14 -18.58
C ALA A 590 -24.75 6.29 -18.96
N VAL A 591 -24.23 7.50 -19.07
CA VAL A 591 -25.01 8.69 -19.40
C VAL A 591 -24.65 9.16 -20.81
N ARG A 592 -25.65 9.34 -21.68
CA ARG A 592 -25.46 9.83 -23.04
C ARG A 592 -26.27 11.11 -23.22
N LEU A 593 -25.60 12.18 -23.63
CA LEU A 593 -26.24 13.44 -24.03
C LEU A 593 -26.72 13.30 -25.48
N THR A 594 -28.02 13.14 -25.69
CA THR A 594 -28.61 12.90 -27.01
C THR A 594 -29.24 14.14 -27.62
N GLU A 595 -29.69 15.08 -26.78
CA GLU A 595 -30.30 16.32 -27.22
C GLU A 595 -29.81 17.51 -26.41
N ALA A 596 -29.57 18.63 -27.08
CA ALA A 596 -29.30 19.90 -26.41
C ALA A 596 -29.89 21.04 -27.24
N LYS A 597 -30.49 22.03 -26.54
CA LYS A 597 -30.97 23.25 -27.16
C LYS A 597 -30.40 24.45 -26.46
N TRP A 598 -29.82 25.36 -27.23
CA TRP A 598 -29.25 26.61 -26.76
C TRP A 598 -29.76 27.79 -27.60
N VAL A 599 -29.69 28.99 -27.02
CA VAL A 599 -30.08 30.23 -27.66
C VAL A 599 -28.93 31.23 -27.44
N GLU A 600 -28.45 31.84 -28.54
CA GLU A 600 -27.37 32.76 -28.50
C GLU A 600 -27.73 34.01 -27.67
N GLY A 601 -26.86 34.40 -26.71
CA GLY A 601 -27.08 35.50 -25.78
C GLY A 601 -27.97 35.19 -24.57
N GLU A 602 -28.67 34.06 -24.56
CA GLU A 602 -29.56 33.62 -23.45
C GLU A 602 -29.02 32.38 -22.74
N SER A 603 -28.28 31.50 -23.43
CA SER A 603 -27.72 30.29 -22.84
C SER A 603 -26.45 30.57 -22.06
N THR A 604 -26.36 29.99 -20.88
CA THR A 604 -25.24 30.16 -19.96
C THR A 604 -24.75 28.85 -19.38
N GLU A 605 -23.52 28.80 -18.85
CA GLU A 605 -23.00 27.68 -18.07
C GLU A 605 -23.98 27.24 -16.98
N MET A 606 -24.48 28.18 -16.19
CA MET A 606 -25.41 27.90 -15.09
C MET A 606 -26.72 27.27 -15.60
N GLY A 607 -27.24 27.72 -16.75
CA GLY A 607 -28.43 27.15 -17.37
C GLY A 607 -28.24 25.66 -17.71
N PHE A 608 -27.13 25.32 -18.40
CA PHE A 608 -26.80 23.95 -18.74
C PHE A 608 -26.52 23.07 -17.54
N ARG A 609 -25.82 23.57 -16.53
CA ARG A 609 -25.57 22.82 -15.28
C ARG A 609 -26.87 22.46 -14.58
N ASN A 610 -27.79 23.40 -14.41
CA ASN A 610 -29.08 23.12 -13.76
C ASN A 610 -29.97 22.19 -14.59
N ALA A 611 -30.06 22.40 -15.91
CA ALA A 611 -30.81 21.50 -16.79
C ALA A 611 -30.28 20.07 -16.75
N ALA A 612 -28.94 19.88 -16.79
CA ALA A 612 -28.30 18.59 -16.74
C ALA A 612 -28.50 17.87 -15.40
N SER A 613 -28.30 18.58 -14.27
CA SER A 613 -28.53 18.00 -12.94
C SER A 613 -30.01 17.59 -12.75
N GLY A 614 -30.94 18.43 -13.17
CA GLY A 614 -32.38 18.12 -13.12
C GLY A 614 -32.74 16.88 -13.96
N ALA A 615 -32.24 16.82 -15.22
CA ALA A 615 -32.44 15.67 -16.09
C ALA A 615 -31.91 14.39 -15.48
N LEU A 616 -30.70 14.44 -14.87
CA LEU A 616 -30.09 13.27 -14.23
C LEU A 616 -30.94 12.77 -13.06
N TRP A 617 -31.33 13.65 -12.14
CA TRP A 617 -32.10 13.25 -10.96
C TRP A 617 -33.50 12.72 -11.31
N ASP A 618 -34.21 13.37 -12.23
CA ASP A 618 -35.53 12.92 -12.67
C ASP A 618 -35.44 11.59 -13.44
N GLY A 619 -34.39 11.45 -14.27
CA GLY A 619 -34.14 10.22 -14.98
C GLY A 619 -33.71 9.08 -14.03
N ALA A 620 -32.83 9.32 -13.08
CA ALA A 620 -32.40 8.33 -12.11
C ALA A 620 -33.59 7.85 -11.22
N LYS A 621 -34.49 8.77 -10.79
CA LYS A 621 -35.71 8.40 -10.08
C LYS A 621 -36.64 7.48 -10.90
N ALA A 622 -36.76 7.71 -12.20
CA ALA A 622 -37.58 6.93 -13.10
C ALA A 622 -36.90 5.62 -13.55
N ALA A 623 -35.62 5.46 -13.34
CA ALA A 623 -34.80 4.35 -13.79
C ALA A 623 -34.72 3.17 -12.79
N ASP A 624 -35.72 3.00 -11.92
CA ASP A 624 -35.76 1.97 -10.86
C ASP A 624 -34.48 1.96 -10.04
N PRO A 625 -34.20 3.02 -9.27
CA PRO A 625 -32.96 3.16 -8.53
C PRO A 625 -32.82 2.06 -7.48
N VAL A 626 -31.59 1.55 -7.33
CA VAL A 626 -31.21 0.44 -6.46
C VAL A 626 -30.17 0.90 -5.45
N LEU A 627 -30.39 0.59 -4.16
CA LEU A 627 -29.42 0.81 -3.11
C LEU A 627 -28.41 -0.33 -3.09
N LEU A 628 -27.13 0.00 -3.00
CA LEU A 628 -26.01 -0.93 -2.94
C LEU A 628 -25.33 -0.88 -1.58
N GLU A 629 -24.94 -2.06 -1.05
CA GLU A 629 -24.15 -2.20 0.17
C GLU A 629 -22.79 -2.85 -0.13
N PRO A 630 -21.72 -2.51 0.61
CA PRO A 630 -20.44 -3.17 0.48
C PRO A 630 -20.49 -4.56 1.10
N VAL A 631 -20.07 -5.57 0.32
CA VAL A 631 -19.93 -6.97 0.74
C VAL A 631 -18.45 -7.29 0.92
N MET A 632 -18.11 -7.87 2.06
CA MET A 632 -16.75 -8.23 2.43
C MET A 632 -16.49 -9.70 2.16
N THR A 633 -15.34 -10.02 1.57
CA THR A 633 -14.78 -11.37 1.65
C THR A 633 -14.17 -11.53 3.03
N VAL A 634 -14.68 -12.48 3.80
CA VAL A 634 -14.28 -12.75 5.18
C VAL A 634 -13.63 -14.12 5.25
N GLU A 635 -12.44 -14.19 5.83
CA GLU A 635 -11.79 -15.43 6.19
C GLU A 635 -11.71 -15.52 7.72
N VAL A 636 -12.22 -16.63 8.28
CA VAL A 636 -12.19 -16.87 9.73
C VAL A 636 -11.45 -18.16 9.99
N THR A 637 -10.37 -18.09 10.78
CA THR A 637 -9.59 -19.24 11.22
C THR A 637 -9.96 -19.59 12.66
N VAL A 638 -10.40 -20.81 12.88
CA VAL A 638 -10.78 -21.30 14.21
C VAL A 638 -10.40 -22.78 14.40
N PRO A 639 -10.14 -23.21 15.64
CA PRO A 639 -10.03 -24.65 15.93
C PRO A 639 -11.30 -25.41 15.53
N PRO A 640 -11.20 -26.71 15.14
CA PRO A 640 -12.33 -27.51 14.66
C PRO A 640 -13.55 -27.52 15.59
N ASP A 641 -13.31 -27.45 16.89
CA ASP A 641 -14.37 -27.48 17.92
C ASP A 641 -15.35 -26.29 17.81
N PHE A 642 -14.92 -25.16 17.23
CA PHE A 642 -15.73 -23.94 17.08
C PHE A 642 -16.30 -23.74 15.67
N LEU A 643 -15.98 -24.64 14.72
CA LEU A 643 -16.37 -24.49 13.32
C LEU A 643 -17.87 -24.31 13.14
N GLY A 644 -18.69 -25.13 13.85
CA GLY A 644 -20.14 -25.10 13.73
C GLY A 644 -20.74 -23.79 14.26
N ASP A 645 -20.31 -23.35 15.43
CA ASP A 645 -20.80 -22.13 16.07
C ASP A 645 -20.47 -20.88 15.26
N VAL A 646 -19.22 -20.80 14.78
CA VAL A 646 -18.75 -19.67 13.95
C VAL A 646 -19.44 -19.65 12.59
N THR A 647 -19.59 -20.81 11.93
CA THR A 647 -20.32 -20.90 10.67
C THR A 647 -21.81 -20.49 10.84
N GLY A 648 -22.45 -20.99 11.88
CA GLY A 648 -23.82 -20.61 12.22
C GLY A 648 -23.97 -19.12 12.49
N HIS A 649 -22.99 -18.53 13.17
CA HIS A 649 -22.96 -17.10 13.46
C HIS A 649 -22.76 -16.24 12.20
N LEU A 650 -21.85 -16.62 11.28
CA LEU A 650 -21.69 -15.94 10.00
C LEU A 650 -22.98 -15.98 9.16
N ASN A 651 -23.64 -17.13 9.10
CA ASN A 651 -24.92 -17.25 8.42
C ASN A 651 -26.01 -16.35 9.04
N SER A 652 -26.06 -16.22 10.39
CA SER A 652 -26.99 -15.33 11.06
C SER A 652 -26.77 -13.86 10.74
N ARG A 653 -25.57 -13.49 10.29
CA ARG A 653 -25.14 -12.17 9.85
C ARG A 653 -25.30 -11.97 8.33
N ARG A 654 -26.25 -12.59 7.70
CA ARG A 654 -26.46 -12.54 6.25
C ARG A 654 -25.23 -13.01 5.45
N GLY A 655 -24.30 -13.71 6.12
CA GLY A 655 -23.10 -14.22 5.50
C GLY A 655 -23.39 -15.41 4.60
N ARG A 656 -22.73 -15.50 3.47
CA ARG A 656 -22.74 -16.63 2.56
C ARG A 656 -21.41 -17.35 2.65
N VAL A 657 -21.36 -18.52 3.28
CA VAL A 657 -20.17 -19.35 3.31
C VAL A 657 -19.90 -19.91 1.92
N ILE A 658 -18.70 -19.60 1.38
CA ILE A 658 -18.28 -20.00 0.03
C ILE A 658 -17.50 -21.29 0.08
N GLY A 659 -16.71 -21.51 1.15
CA GLY A 659 -15.85 -22.68 1.30
C GLY A 659 -15.31 -22.84 2.70
N MET A 660 -14.79 -24.02 2.97
CA MET A 660 -14.08 -24.36 4.19
C MET A 660 -12.84 -25.14 3.85
N GLN A 661 -11.75 -24.87 4.52
CA GLN A 661 -10.45 -25.51 4.28
C GLN A 661 -9.78 -25.82 5.61
N GLN A 662 -9.16 -26.99 5.70
CA GLN A 662 -8.31 -27.30 6.86
C GLN A 662 -6.92 -26.69 6.66
N ARG A 663 -6.42 -25.99 7.69
CA ARG A 663 -5.08 -25.40 7.71
C ARG A 663 -4.36 -25.84 8.99
N GLY A 664 -3.48 -26.82 8.86
CA GLY A 664 -2.85 -27.43 10.04
C GLY A 664 -3.88 -28.06 10.97
N THR A 665 -3.91 -27.64 12.22
CA THR A 665 -4.89 -28.06 13.24
C THR A 665 -6.20 -27.30 13.19
N ASP A 666 -6.26 -26.18 12.46
CA ASP A 666 -7.38 -25.26 12.45
C ASP A 666 -8.23 -25.39 11.19
N GLN A 667 -9.45 -24.86 11.24
CA GLN A 667 -10.38 -24.75 10.12
C GLN A 667 -10.47 -23.30 9.67
N VAL A 668 -10.44 -23.08 8.37
CA VAL A 668 -10.61 -21.78 7.75
C VAL A 668 -11.96 -21.74 7.04
N ILE A 669 -12.77 -20.75 7.40
CA ILE A 669 -14.07 -20.49 6.79
C ILE A 669 -13.92 -19.30 5.86
N HIS A 670 -14.25 -19.47 4.59
CA HIS A 670 -14.37 -18.37 3.63
C HIS A 670 -15.84 -18.01 3.45
N ALA A 671 -16.18 -16.74 3.65
CA ALA A 671 -17.54 -16.27 3.54
C ALA A 671 -17.60 -14.87 2.89
N GLU A 672 -18.73 -14.54 2.30
CA GLU A 672 -19.09 -13.18 1.91
C GLU A 672 -20.15 -12.66 2.86
N VAL A 673 -19.89 -11.49 3.46
CA VAL A 673 -20.75 -10.91 4.50
C VAL A 673 -20.90 -9.41 4.25
N PRO A 674 -22.12 -8.84 4.31
CA PRO A 674 -22.29 -7.40 4.24
C PRO A 674 -21.55 -6.69 5.37
N LEU A 675 -20.87 -5.56 5.07
CA LEU A 675 -20.02 -4.85 6.03
C LEU A 675 -20.81 -4.41 7.28
N VAL A 676 -22.08 -4.01 7.12
CA VAL A 676 -22.93 -3.60 8.25
C VAL A 676 -23.08 -4.70 9.31
N GLU A 677 -23.03 -5.95 8.90
CA GLU A 677 -23.14 -7.12 9.77
C GLU A 677 -21.80 -7.46 10.46
N MET A 678 -20.70 -6.88 10.01
CA MET A 678 -19.35 -7.16 10.55
C MET A 678 -18.97 -6.24 11.70
N PHE A 679 -19.72 -5.17 11.97
CA PHE A 679 -19.45 -4.30 13.11
C PHE A 679 -19.50 -5.10 14.44
N GLY A 680 -18.44 -4.95 15.25
CA GLY A 680 -18.29 -5.67 16.53
C GLY A 680 -18.05 -7.18 16.38
N TYR A 681 -17.82 -7.70 15.17
CA TYR A 681 -17.61 -9.14 14.95
C TYR A 681 -16.37 -9.68 15.68
N ALA A 682 -15.28 -8.89 15.76
CA ALA A 682 -14.05 -9.27 16.48
C ALA A 682 -14.34 -9.72 17.93
N THR A 683 -15.14 -8.93 18.66
CA THR A 683 -15.51 -9.24 20.05
C THR A 683 -16.36 -10.50 20.16
N GLN A 684 -17.28 -10.69 19.21
CA GLN A 684 -18.15 -11.89 19.20
C GLN A 684 -17.37 -13.13 18.80
N LEU A 685 -16.49 -13.06 17.82
CA LEU A 685 -15.62 -14.16 17.42
C LEU A 685 -14.75 -14.62 18.59
N ARG A 686 -14.13 -13.67 19.33
CA ARG A 686 -13.36 -13.98 20.54
C ARG A 686 -14.20 -14.70 21.58
N SER A 687 -15.43 -14.28 21.79
CA SER A 687 -16.37 -14.95 22.74
C SER A 687 -16.70 -16.36 22.27
N LEU A 688 -17.05 -16.55 20.99
CA LEU A 688 -17.43 -17.84 20.41
C LEU A 688 -16.27 -18.85 20.39
N SER A 689 -15.05 -18.36 20.14
CA SER A 689 -13.85 -19.19 19.97
C SER A 689 -12.96 -19.23 21.23
N GLN A 690 -13.41 -18.71 22.36
CA GLN A 690 -12.63 -18.59 23.59
C GLN A 690 -11.28 -17.88 23.38
N GLY A 691 -11.29 -16.84 22.55
CA GLY A 691 -10.09 -16.04 22.22
C GLY A 691 -9.18 -16.64 21.15
N ARG A 692 -9.48 -17.84 20.61
CA ARG A 692 -8.61 -18.56 19.65
C ARG A 692 -8.95 -18.28 18.20
N GLY A 693 -10.11 -17.67 17.89
CA GLY A 693 -10.50 -17.33 16.53
C GLY A 693 -9.86 -16.03 16.05
N VAL A 694 -9.38 -16.03 14.83
CA VAL A 694 -8.91 -14.84 14.12
C VAL A 694 -9.71 -14.68 12.85
N PHE A 695 -9.91 -13.44 12.41
CA PHE A 695 -10.53 -13.18 11.11
C PHE A 695 -9.83 -12.05 10.38
N SER A 696 -9.98 -12.06 9.07
CA SER A 696 -9.65 -10.94 8.19
C SER A 696 -10.81 -10.70 7.24
N MET A 697 -10.95 -9.47 6.76
CA MET A 697 -11.97 -9.13 5.76
C MET A 697 -11.45 -8.10 4.77
N LEU A 698 -11.91 -8.19 3.52
CA LEU A 698 -11.57 -7.30 2.42
C LEU A 698 -12.84 -6.95 1.67
N LEU A 699 -12.93 -5.72 1.14
CA LEU A 699 -14.03 -5.34 0.26
C LEU A 699 -13.99 -6.22 -1.00
N ALA A 700 -15.04 -7.01 -1.21
CA ALA A 700 -15.18 -7.80 -2.42
C ALA A 700 -15.83 -6.98 -3.53
N ARG A 701 -17.00 -6.42 -3.26
CA ARG A 701 -17.81 -5.66 -4.20
C ARG A 701 -18.98 -4.96 -3.51
N TYR A 702 -19.68 -4.14 -4.26
CA TYR A 702 -21.00 -3.64 -3.86
C TYR A 702 -22.09 -4.54 -4.46
N GLU A 703 -23.10 -4.89 -3.67
CA GLU A 703 -24.28 -5.69 -4.11
C GLU A 703 -25.58 -4.99 -3.73
N PRO A 704 -26.68 -5.27 -4.47
CA PRO A 704 -28.00 -4.75 -4.11
C PRO A 704 -28.43 -5.12 -2.70
N VAL A 705 -28.83 -4.13 -1.93
CA VAL A 705 -29.40 -4.33 -0.60
C VAL A 705 -30.74 -5.07 -0.71
N PRO A 706 -31.02 -6.09 0.13
CA PRO A 706 -32.32 -6.74 0.14
C PRO A 706 -33.46 -5.73 0.36
N GLU A 707 -34.54 -5.88 -0.38
CA GLU A 707 -35.63 -4.90 -0.48
C GLU A 707 -36.19 -4.44 0.89
N LYS A 708 -36.28 -5.37 1.85
CA LYS A 708 -36.75 -5.05 3.21
C LYS A 708 -35.78 -4.07 3.92
N VAL A 709 -34.48 -4.33 3.82
CA VAL A 709 -33.45 -3.49 4.45
C VAL A 709 -33.34 -2.16 3.72
N ALA A 710 -33.39 -2.17 2.38
CA ALA A 710 -33.38 -0.96 1.58
C ALA A 710 -34.53 0.00 1.95
N ARG A 711 -35.73 -0.53 2.15
CA ARG A 711 -36.89 0.27 2.61
C ARG A 711 -36.68 0.87 4.00
N GLU A 712 -36.05 0.16 4.92
CA GLU A 712 -35.75 0.68 6.26
C GLU A 712 -34.74 1.85 6.18
N ILE A 713 -33.68 1.68 5.39
CA ILE A 713 -32.65 2.72 5.19
C ILE A 713 -33.29 3.95 4.53
N THR A 714 -34.02 3.78 3.43
CA THR A 714 -34.67 4.88 2.70
C THR A 714 -35.69 5.61 3.57
N ARG A 715 -36.42 4.89 4.45
CA ARG A 715 -37.40 5.49 5.35
C ARG A 715 -36.71 6.32 6.45
N LEU A 716 -35.56 5.89 6.95
CA LEU A 716 -34.79 6.67 7.92
C LEU A 716 -34.30 7.99 7.32
N TYR A 717 -33.93 7.97 6.05
CA TYR A 717 -33.49 9.17 5.33
C TYR A 717 -34.65 10.12 4.97
N ALA A 718 -35.81 9.58 4.58
CA ALA A 718 -37.00 10.38 4.25
C ALA A 718 -37.72 10.95 5.48
N GLY A 719 -37.41 10.49 6.68
CA GLY A 719 -38.01 10.94 7.95
C GLY A 719 -37.12 11.86 8.77
N ALA A 720 -35.89 12.13 8.31
CA ALA A 720 -34.99 13.15 8.84
C ALA A 720 -35.13 14.43 8.04
#